data_8f19ee13e6349f21d840e7d12ea961c0
#
_entry.id   8f19ee13e6349f21d840e7d12ea961c0
#
_cell.length_a   1.000
_cell.length_b   1.000
_cell.length_c   1.000
_cell.angle_alpha   90.00
_cell.angle_beta   90.00
_cell.angle_gamma   90.00
#
_symmetry.space_group_name_H-M   'P 1'
#
loop_
_entity.id
_entity.type
_entity.pdbx_description
1 polymer ?
#
loop_
_entity_poly.entity_id
_entity_poly.type
_entity_poly.pdbx_seq_one_letter_code
_entity_poly.pdbx_strand_id
1 'polypeptide(L)'
;MSKTKSAQKATLEKKLILKEILAPKIQDFESLFASLEFGSFSHSISLQEYQIAALKSAIAALSLYTQSPDSLYQNYLECGLEGITKEQMNSASFWMATGSGKSIVMIKLIALLHDLFGLKTLPAKPIMLLVPNDKILEQFKAHIKEYNTYQSKTITLKDLKDYESVSYGTSLFDENIVFIGRSDLLDTSENVGKDSRAKRLNYKNFLGDEGWIVLLDEAHKGDSKDSVRKGYIRELAEGNGESNKGFIFNFSATFSDNFDLQTCAFNYNLEKFNLQGYGKNIAVLDSDLKSFRDKEKNEEQIVKILESFILFCAIKKHRENIMQKFSKSLKLAYHQPLIIAVADKVNTTDAGIKLYFEAILQILKEDRDIMPLAQNLYENLSQNQNLYFDKNLSLDEEFLELIQTMDSKTLRKEMFYASQSSMIEACRIKGNTKEIVFKSKNAKEPFLLLNIGSIREWEKQYLSNLGIESGEDITNGYFQDINHSDSPIQIMMGSKVFSEGWDSNRVNLISFINIGSKNAKKYVLQTIGRGVRIEPFKGVRKRLGQCENLDYNLRERFRNKALGIETLFIMATQTEAIKGILEGLEEFIQSHPLSGFRKSKAFKPLLVPKYKDSTSLQNKPYILSHCDFEELKSYIESFDEDVLLLSENIRAKDLGYNTLCKVKEKMANGGETQAIKIDGDIQTLKAENALSVLEGFFNAKSKEFERFAEIDNEICHFKKFSSTLDSIIVEEMNAKIKEIVEAKTM
;
A
#
# COMPACT_ATOMS: atom_id res chain seq x y z
N MET A 1 33.48 -35.45 2.31
CA MET A 1 33.77 -34.15 1.71
C MET A 1 32.64 -33.81 0.72
N SER A 2 31.61 -33.19 1.21
CA SER A 2 30.47 -32.71 0.40
C SER A 2 30.50 -31.17 0.42
N LYS A 3 30.79 -30.57 -0.72
CA LYS A 3 30.78 -29.12 -0.89
C LYS A 3 29.35 -28.64 -0.95
N THR A 4 28.86 -28.03 0.12
CA THR A 4 27.67 -27.22 0.13
C THR A 4 27.96 -25.91 -0.61
N LYS A 5 27.54 -25.79 -1.85
CA LYS A 5 27.46 -24.52 -2.56
C LYS A 5 26.24 -23.78 -2.02
N SER A 6 26.46 -22.81 -1.15
CA SER A 6 25.47 -21.77 -0.88
C SER A 6 25.35 -20.91 -2.15
N ALA A 7 24.29 -21.11 -2.91
CA ALA A 7 23.91 -20.20 -3.97
C ALA A 7 23.39 -18.90 -3.29
N GLN A 8 24.24 -17.89 -3.21
CA GLN A 8 23.79 -16.52 -3.03
C GLN A 8 22.91 -16.19 -4.25
N LYS A 9 21.61 -16.18 -4.03
CA LYS A 9 20.66 -15.59 -4.96
C LYS A 9 20.97 -14.10 -5.03
N ALA A 10 21.62 -13.66 -6.10
CA ALA A 10 21.67 -12.26 -6.47
C ALA A 10 20.22 -11.81 -6.63
N THR A 11 19.72 -11.02 -5.68
CA THR A 11 18.47 -10.31 -5.80
C THR A 11 18.67 -9.30 -6.92
N LEU A 12 17.99 -9.49 -8.04
CA LEU A 12 17.98 -8.51 -9.12
C LEU A 12 17.46 -7.18 -8.54
N GLU A 13 18.29 -6.17 -8.55
CA GLU A 13 17.88 -4.79 -8.23
C GLU A 13 16.77 -4.38 -9.20
N LYS A 14 15.62 -3.97 -8.65
CA LYS A 14 14.50 -3.45 -9.44
C LYS A 14 14.85 -2.02 -9.85
N LYS A 15 15.35 -1.83 -11.05
CA LYS A 15 15.62 -0.49 -11.56
C LYS A 15 14.33 0.18 -12.06
N LEU A 16 13.94 1.29 -11.43
CA LEU A 16 12.84 2.16 -11.87
C LEU A 16 13.38 3.27 -12.75
N ILE A 17 13.90 2.91 -13.93
CA ILE A 17 14.74 3.78 -14.77
C ILE A 17 14.01 5.07 -15.16
N LEU A 18 12.76 5.00 -15.61
CA LEU A 18 12.03 6.22 -16.00
C LEU A 18 11.84 7.18 -14.83
N LYS A 19 11.58 6.70 -13.63
CA LYS A 19 11.48 7.53 -12.42
C LYS A 19 12.80 8.27 -12.15
N GLU A 20 13.94 7.59 -12.29
CA GLU A 20 15.27 8.18 -12.12
C GLU A 20 15.53 9.26 -13.18
N ILE A 21 15.15 9.02 -14.44
CA ILE A 21 15.26 10.01 -15.53
C ILE A 21 14.39 11.24 -15.28
N LEU A 22 13.16 11.03 -14.76
CA LEU A 22 12.20 12.12 -14.52
C LEU A 22 12.58 13.00 -13.32
N ALA A 23 13.17 12.42 -12.27
CA ALA A 23 13.44 13.12 -11.03
C ALA A 23 14.18 14.46 -11.21
N PRO A 24 15.30 14.54 -11.93
CA PRO A 24 15.99 15.81 -12.17
C PRO A 24 15.29 16.73 -13.17
N LYS A 25 14.44 16.17 -14.05
CA LYS A 25 13.82 16.91 -15.16
C LYS A 25 12.43 17.45 -14.86
N ILE A 26 11.80 17.03 -13.76
CA ILE A 26 10.43 17.43 -13.45
C ILE A 26 10.32 18.96 -13.22
N GLN A 27 11.37 19.59 -12.76
CA GLN A 27 11.45 21.05 -12.57
C GLN A 27 11.42 21.81 -13.90
N ASP A 28 11.88 21.23 -14.99
CA ASP A 28 11.87 21.85 -16.32
C ASP A 28 10.42 22.08 -16.82
N PHE A 29 9.45 21.39 -16.25
CA PHE A 29 8.04 21.47 -16.60
C PHE A 29 7.20 22.35 -15.65
N GLU A 30 7.80 23.07 -14.68
CA GLU A 30 7.05 23.87 -13.72
C GLU A 30 6.18 24.96 -14.37
N SER A 31 6.65 25.60 -15.46
CA SER A 31 5.85 26.56 -16.22
C SER A 31 4.62 25.92 -16.88
N LEU A 32 4.78 24.69 -17.38
CA LEU A 32 3.68 23.91 -17.92
C LEU A 32 2.69 23.51 -16.83
N PHE A 33 3.19 23.04 -15.70
CA PHE A 33 2.36 22.67 -14.57
C PHE A 33 1.58 23.84 -13.99
N ALA A 34 2.17 25.05 -13.96
CA ALA A 34 1.48 26.26 -13.51
C ALA A 34 0.28 26.65 -14.38
N SER A 35 0.23 26.21 -15.64
CA SER A 35 -0.89 26.44 -16.55
C SER A 35 -2.05 25.47 -16.38
N LEU A 36 -1.91 24.45 -15.54
CA LEU A 36 -2.85 23.34 -15.37
C LEU A 36 -3.44 23.33 -13.95
N GLU A 37 -4.68 22.93 -13.84
CA GLU A 37 -5.34 22.76 -12.56
C GLU A 37 -5.34 21.27 -12.14
N PHE A 38 -4.60 20.93 -11.07
CA PHE A 38 -4.42 19.55 -10.61
C PHE A 38 -5.35 19.15 -9.46
N GLY A 39 -5.66 20.07 -8.57
CA GLY A 39 -6.19 19.74 -7.24
C GLY A 39 -7.66 19.35 -7.21
N SER A 40 -8.50 19.97 -8.04
CA SER A 40 -9.95 19.78 -7.99
C SER A 40 -10.41 18.57 -8.81
N PHE A 41 -11.35 17.81 -8.26
CA PHE A 41 -11.99 16.71 -8.97
C PHE A 41 -13.52 16.82 -8.89
N SER A 42 -14.07 16.84 -7.67
CA SER A 42 -15.51 16.98 -7.42
C SER A 42 -15.74 17.76 -6.12
N HIS A 43 -17.00 17.98 -5.75
CA HIS A 43 -17.34 18.59 -4.45
C HIS A 43 -16.80 17.82 -3.25
N SER A 44 -16.69 16.49 -3.37
CA SER A 44 -16.30 15.59 -2.28
C SER A 44 -14.86 15.12 -2.38
N ILE A 45 -14.20 15.28 -3.55
CA ILE A 45 -12.87 14.74 -3.83
C ILE A 45 -11.94 15.85 -4.29
N SER A 46 -10.87 16.05 -3.52
CA SER A 46 -9.68 16.80 -3.91
C SER A 46 -8.50 15.85 -4.01
N LEU A 47 -7.61 16.08 -4.97
CA LEU A 47 -6.46 15.23 -5.16
C LEU A 47 -5.44 15.43 -4.05
N GLN A 48 -4.86 14.33 -3.58
CA GLN A 48 -3.77 14.32 -2.63
C GLN A 48 -2.44 14.64 -3.33
N GLU A 49 -1.45 15.10 -2.56
CA GLU A 49 -0.13 15.46 -3.09
C GLU A 49 0.51 14.35 -3.95
N TYR A 50 0.46 13.09 -3.50
CA TYR A 50 1.00 11.97 -4.27
C TYR A 50 0.24 11.72 -5.58
N GLN A 51 -1.06 12.02 -5.64
CA GLN A 51 -1.86 11.92 -6.87
C GLN A 51 -1.48 13.02 -7.85
N ILE A 52 -1.24 14.24 -7.35
CA ILE A 52 -0.72 15.36 -8.14
C ILE A 52 0.68 15.04 -8.66
N ALA A 53 1.55 14.46 -7.83
CA ALA A 53 2.88 14.04 -8.25
C ALA A 53 2.83 12.96 -9.35
N ALA A 54 1.89 12.01 -9.27
CA ALA A 54 1.67 11.03 -10.33
C ALA A 54 1.26 11.68 -11.65
N LEU A 55 0.36 12.68 -11.61
CA LEU A 55 -0.06 13.43 -12.79
C LEU A 55 1.07 14.24 -13.39
N LYS A 56 1.87 14.93 -12.58
CA LYS A 56 3.06 15.66 -13.03
C LYS A 56 4.05 14.71 -13.71
N SER A 57 4.31 13.53 -13.12
CA SER A 57 5.17 12.51 -13.72
C SER A 57 4.62 11.98 -15.04
N ALA A 58 3.29 11.84 -15.17
CA ALA A 58 2.65 11.40 -16.42
C ALA A 58 2.84 12.43 -17.55
N ILE A 59 2.58 13.69 -17.25
CA ILE A 59 2.74 14.78 -18.22
C ILE A 59 4.21 14.94 -18.61
N ALA A 60 5.14 14.88 -17.64
CA ALA A 60 6.57 14.98 -17.92
C ALA A 60 7.07 13.82 -18.80
N ALA A 61 6.63 12.58 -18.52
CA ALA A 61 7.01 11.40 -19.31
C ALA A 61 6.52 11.52 -20.76
N LEU A 62 5.25 11.91 -20.96
CA LEU A 62 4.68 12.12 -22.29
C LEU A 62 5.37 13.28 -23.03
N SER A 63 5.64 14.38 -22.34
CA SER A 63 6.29 15.56 -22.92
C SER A 63 7.73 15.23 -23.36
N LEU A 64 8.52 14.54 -22.53
CA LEU A 64 9.86 14.10 -22.91
C LEU A 64 9.83 13.16 -24.12
N TYR A 65 8.91 12.21 -24.14
CA TYR A 65 8.76 11.31 -25.28
C TYR A 65 8.39 12.07 -26.55
N THR A 66 7.47 13.02 -26.48
CA THR A 66 6.99 13.79 -27.65
C THR A 66 8.06 14.76 -28.16
N GLN A 67 8.78 15.44 -27.27
CA GLN A 67 9.75 16.46 -27.65
C GLN A 67 11.09 15.86 -28.14
N SER A 68 11.58 14.80 -27.50
CA SER A 68 12.93 14.29 -27.75
C SER A 68 13.03 12.78 -27.49
N PRO A 69 12.38 11.92 -28.31
CA PRO A 69 12.40 10.47 -28.08
C PRO A 69 13.80 9.86 -28.11
N ASP A 70 14.70 10.41 -28.94
CA ASP A 70 16.09 9.96 -29.02
C ASP A 70 16.88 10.27 -27.73
N SER A 71 16.73 11.46 -27.22
CA SER A 71 17.35 11.86 -25.97
C SER A 71 16.83 11.04 -24.79
N LEU A 72 15.53 10.78 -24.77
CA LEU A 72 14.93 9.88 -23.76
C LEU A 72 15.54 8.47 -23.85
N TYR A 73 15.72 7.92 -25.06
CA TYR A 73 16.34 6.60 -25.22
C TYR A 73 17.80 6.57 -24.74
N GLN A 74 18.58 7.61 -25.04
CA GLN A 74 19.96 7.70 -24.53
C GLN A 74 19.98 7.75 -23.00
N ASN A 75 19.12 8.54 -22.36
CA ASN A 75 19.02 8.55 -20.90
C ASN A 75 18.67 7.17 -20.31
N TYR A 76 17.80 6.41 -20.98
CA TYR A 76 17.49 5.04 -20.57
C TYR A 76 18.71 4.11 -20.67
N LEU A 77 19.50 4.22 -21.76
CA LEU A 77 20.72 3.42 -21.94
C LEU A 77 21.78 3.77 -20.87
N GLU A 78 21.95 5.05 -20.57
CA GLU A 78 22.86 5.52 -19.51
C GLU A 78 22.47 4.99 -18.13
N CYS A 79 21.16 4.86 -17.87
CA CYS A 79 20.65 4.27 -16.63
C CYS A 79 20.67 2.73 -16.63
N GLY A 80 21.19 2.09 -17.69
CA GLY A 80 21.34 0.64 -17.78
C GLY A 80 20.06 -0.09 -18.18
N LEU A 81 19.38 0.42 -19.22
CA LEU A 81 18.23 -0.21 -19.86
C LEU A 81 18.57 -1.62 -20.35
N GLU A 82 17.70 -2.59 -20.06
CA GLU A 82 17.84 -3.97 -20.50
C GLU A 82 16.57 -4.45 -21.24
N GLY A 83 16.76 -4.95 -22.47
CA GLY A 83 15.70 -5.68 -23.21
C GLY A 83 14.52 -4.82 -23.69
N ILE A 84 14.64 -3.50 -23.71
CA ILE A 84 13.63 -2.57 -24.23
C ILE A 84 14.21 -1.85 -25.46
N THR A 85 13.46 -1.83 -26.55
CA THR A 85 13.84 -1.12 -27.76
C THR A 85 13.32 0.31 -27.79
N LYS A 86 13.88 1.15 -28.67
CA LYS A 86 13.46 2.53 -28.81
C LYS A 86 11.95 2.67 -29.11
N GLU A 87 11.41 1.76 -29.91
CA GLU A 87 10.00 1.75 -30.30
C GLU A 87 9.06 1.49 -29.12
N GLN A 88 9.57 0.83 -28.07
CA GLN A 88 8.80 0.45 -26.87
C GLN A 88 8.75 1.54 -25.79
N MET A 89 9.39 2.68 -26.01
CA MET A 89 9.51 3.75 -25.02
C MET A 89 8.32 4.68 -24.96
N ASN A 90 7.34 4.51 -25.84
CA ASN A 90 6.07 5.22 -25.80
C ASN A 90 5.15 4.73 -24.65
N SER A 91 5.74 4.45 -23.51
CA SER A 91 5.04 3.86 -22.36
C SER A 91 5.56 4.40 -21.03
N ALA A 92 4.66 4.66 -20.10
CA ALA A 92 4.97 4.96 -18.71
C ALA A 92 4.08 4.15 -17.77
N SER A 93 4.68 3.52 -16.78
CA SER A 93 4.00 2.71 -15.78
C SER A 93 3.85 3.47 -14.46
N PHE A 94 2.71 3.29 -13.81
CA PHE A 94 2.34 3.94 -12.55
C PHE A 94 2.03 2.88 -11.51
N TRP A 95 2.96 2.66 -10.62
CA TRP A 95 2.80 1.71 -9.54
C TRP A 95 2.09 2.36 -8.36
N MET A 96 0.79 2.20 -8.29
CA MET A 96 -0.04 2.83 -7.26
C MET A 96 -0.83 1.79 -6.48
N ALA A 97 -0.77 1.86 -5.14
CA ALA A 97 -1.46 0.93 -4.25
C ALA A 97 -2.97 0.82 -4.54
N THR A 98 -3.55 -0.33 -4.23
CA THR A 98 -5.01 -0.47 -4.21
C THR A 98 -5.59 0.49 -3.17
N GLY A 99 -6.59 1.27 -3.55
CA GLY A 99 -7.19 2.29 -2.68
C GLY A 99 -6.50 3.65 -2.70
N SER A 100 -5.38 3.82 -3.43
CA SER A 100 -4.72 5.13 -3.62
C SER A 100 -5.46 6.09 -4.59
N GLY A 101 -6.60 5.67 -5.15
CA GLY A 101 -7.37 6.49 -6.06
C GLY A 101 -6.87 6.49 -7.51
N LYS A 102 -6.30 5.38 -7.99
CA LYS A 102 -5.86 5.22 -9.40
C LYS A 102 -6.88 5.73 -10.41
N SER A 103 -8.15 5.33 -10.28
CA SER A 103 -9.21 5.73 -11.22
C SER A 103 -9.42 7.25 -11.25
N ILE A 104 -9.31 7.91 -10.11
CA ILE A 104 -9.40 9.39 -10.00
C ILE A 104 -8.22 10.04 -10.72
N VAL A 105 -7.00 9.53 -10.52
CA VAL A 105 -5.80 10.01 -11.21
C VAL A 105 -5.93 9.82 -12.72
N MET A 106 -6.42 8.68 -13.19
CA MET A 106 -6.61 8.41 -14.62
C MET A 106 -7.63 9.37 -15.25
N ILE A 107 -8.77 9.60 -14.58
CA ILE A 107 -9.79 10.53 -15.08
C ILE A 107 -9.23 11.97 -15.10
N LYS A 108 -8.53 12.39 -14.05
CA LYS A 108 -7.91 13.72 -14.03
C LYS A 108 -6.82 13.85 -15.10
N LEU A 109 -6.04 12.80 -15.35
CA LEU A 109 -5.05 12.77 -16.43
C LEU A 109 -5.71 12.98 -17.80
N ILE A 110 -6.82 12.32 -18.06
CA ILE A 110 -7.61 12.52 -19.30
C ILE A 110 -8.00 13.99 -19.46
N ALA A 111 -8.52 14.62 -18.41
CA ALA A 111 -8.90 16.02 -18.46
C ALA A 111 -7.69 16.93 -18.76
N LEU A 112 -6.56 16.69 -18.07
CA LEU A 112 -5.32 17.45 -18.28
C LEU A 112 -4.75 17.24 -19.69
N LEU A 113 -4.88 16.06 -20.28
CA LEU A 113 -4.48 15.81 -21.67
C LEU A 113 -5.31 16.65 -22.65
N HIS A 114 -6.61 16.73 -22.45
CA HIS A 114 -7.47 17.60 -23.27
C HIS A 114 -7.12 19.09 -23.09
N ASP A 115 -6.78 19.53 -21.88
CA ASP A 115 -6.29 20.89 -21.66
C ASP A 115 -4.99 21.15 -22.43
N LEU A 116 -4.02 20.21 -22.40
CA LEU A 116 -2.76 20.31 -23.12
C LEU A 116 -2.93 20.31 -24.64
N PHE A 117 -3.90 19.55 -25.16
CA PHE A 117 -4.26 19.58 -26.57
C PHE A 117 -4.88 20.93 -26.97
N GLY A 118 -5.79 21.45 -26.14
CA GLY A 118 -6.39 22.78 -26.33
C GLY A 118 -5.37 23.92 -26.30
N LEU A 119 -4.36 23.82 -25.43
CA LEU A 119 -3.24 24.75 -25.36
C LEU A 119 -2.20 24.55 -26.48
N LYS A 120 -2.37 23.52 -27.32
CA LYS A 120 -1.42 23.13 -28.38
C LYS A 120 0.01 22.85 -27.87
N THR A 121 0.13 22.48 -26.60
CA THR A 121 1.41 22.13 -25.96
C THR A 121 1.82 20.71 -26.34
N LEU A 122 0.83 19.85 -26.54
CA LEU A 122 0.98 18.48 -27.06
C LEU A 122 0.12 18.31 -28.32
N PRO A 123 0.54 17.45 -29.26
CA PRO A 123 -0.30 17.12 -30.41
C PRO A 123 -1.56 16.41 -29.92
N ALA A 124 -2.71 16.85 -30.42
CA ALA A 124 -3.99 16.24 -30.10
C ALA A 124 -4.04 14.79 -30.63
N LYS A 125 -4.51 13.86 -29.79
CA LYS A 125 -4.61 12.44 -30.12
C LYS A 125 -5.87 11.83 -29.54
N PRO A 126 -6.44 10.80 -30.19
CA PRO A 126 -7.57 10.09 -29.61
C PRO A 126 -7.17 9.38 -28.31
N ILE A 127 -8.06 9.39 -27.33
CA ILE A 127 -7.82 8.80 -26.01
C ILE A 127 -8.68 7.54 -25.84
N MET A 128 -8.04 6.44 -25.42
CA MET A 128 -8.68 5.17 -25.13
C MET A 128 -8.44 4.79 -23.67
N LEU A 129 -9.52 4.51 -22.95
CA LEU A 129 -9.48 4.00 -21.57
C LEU A 129 -9.87 2.52 -21.55
N LEU A 130 -8.92 1.67 -21.20
CA LEU A 130 -9.09 0.22 -21.14
C LEU A 130 -9.14 -0.28 -19.71
N VAL A 131 -10.21 -1.01 -19.37
CA VAL A 131 -10.45 -1.55 -18.03
C VAL A 131 -10.58 -3.08 -18.06
N PRO A 132 -10.33 -3.79 -16.94
CA PRO A 132 -10.27 -5.24 -16.96
C PRO A 132 -11.64 -5.95 -16.97
N ASN A 133 -12.73 -5.31 -16.50
CA ASN A 133 -14.05 -5.92 -16.41
C ASN A 133 -15.19 -4.89 -16.30
N ASP A 134 -16.44 -5.36 -16.41
CA ASP A 134 -17.64 -4.50 -16.41
C ASP A 134 -17.84 -3.73 -15.09
N LYS A 135 -17.49 -4.31 -13.93
CA LYS A 135 -17.65 -3.62 -12.65
C LYS A 135 -16.77 -2.39 -12.55
N ILE A 136 -15.52 -2.51 -12.98
CA ILE A 136 -14.58 -1.38 -13.01
C ILE A 136 -15.01 -0.36 -14.07
N LEU A 137 -15.53 -0.83 -15.20
CA LEU A 137 -16.10 0.03 -16.25
C LEU A 137 -17.22 0.90 -15.69
N GLU A 138 -18.18 0.34 -15.00
CA GLU A 138 -19.28 1.08 -14.38
C GLU A 138 -18.78 2.04 -13.27
N GLN A 139 -17.75 1.66 -12.54
CA GLN A 139 -17.12 2.55 -11.56
C GLN A 139 -16.48 3.77 -12.23
N PHE A 140 -15.78 3.60 -13.35
CA PHE A 140 -15.24 4.73 -14.11
C PHE A 140 -16.35 5.64 -14.63
N LYS A 141 -17.44 5.08 -15.18
CA LYS A 141 -18.60 5.87 -15.62
C LYS A 141 -19.20 6.71 -14.49
N ALA A 142 -19.32 6.13 -13.30
CA ALA A 142 -19.84 6.83 -12.12
C ALA A 142 -18.90 7.99 -11.69
N HIS A 143 -17.60 7.77 -11.64
CA HIS A 143 -16.62 8.81 -11.29
C HIS A 143 -16.55 9.92 -12.36
N ILE A 144 -16.64 9.60 -13.65
CA ILE A 144 -16.68 10.61 -14.72
C ILE A 144 -17.97 11.43 -14.64
N LYS A 145 -19.09 10.81 -14.33
CA LYS A 145 -20.35 11.53 -14.09
C LYS A 145 -20.21 12.50 -12.90
N GLU A 146 -19.58 12.06 -11.81
CA GLU A 146 -19.29 12.91 -10.64
C GLU A 146 -18.37 14.08 -11.02
N TYR A 147 -17.29 13.80 -11.76
CA TYR A 147 -16.37 14.81 -12.28
C TYR A 147 -17.12 15.85 -13.14
N ASN A 148 -17.91 15.40 -14.11
CA ASN A 148 -18.65 16.25 -15.03
C ASN A 148 -19.73 17.11 -14.35
N THR A 149 -20.23 16.69 -13.18
CA THR A 149 -21.21 17.47 -12.41
C THR A 149 -20.56 18.70 -11.76
N TYR A 150 -19.26 18.65 -11.51
CA TYR A 150 -18.53 19.71 -10.82
C TYR A 150 -17.69 20.58 -11.75
N GLN A 151 -17.08 20.00 -12.77
CA GLN A 151 -16.15 20.68 -13.66
C GLN A 151 -16.87 21.38 -14.82
N SER A 152 -16.37 22.56 -15.22
CA SER A 152 -16.88 23.31 -16.36
C SER A 152 -16.55 22.63 -17.71
N LYS A 153 -15.39 21.97 -17.78
CA LYS A 153 -14.98 21.16 -18.93
C LYS A 153 -15.32 19.70 -18.66
N THR A 154 -16.25 19.16 -19.41
CA THR A 154 -16.74 17.79 -19.24
C THR A 154 -15.97 16.80 -20.11
N ILE A 155 -15.93 15.55 -19.69
CA ILE A 155 -15.40 14.41 -20.44
C ILE A 155 -16.57 13.68 -21.07
N THR A 156 -16.57 13.55 -22.39
CA THR A 156 -17.59 12.81 -23.15
C THR A 156 -17.15 11.36 -23.31
N LEU A 157 -17.85 10.44 -22.62
CA LEU A 157 -17.59 9.02 -22.73
C LEU A 157 -18.33 8.41 -23.92
N LYS A 158 -17.60 7.67 -24.75
CA LYS A 158 -18.16 6.82 -25.81
C LYS A 158 -17.71 5.37 -25.57
N ASP A 159 -18.60 4.41 -25.83
CA ASP A 159 -18.19 3.00 -25.81
C ASP A 159 -17.27 2.72 -27.01
N LEU A 160 -16.22 1.94 -26.79
CA LEU A 160 -15.29 1.60 -27.87
C LEU A 160 -15.97 0.89 -29.04
N LYS A 161 -17.10 0.21 -28.80
CA LYS A 161 -17.94 -0.39 -29.89
C LYS A 161 -18.53 0.62 -30.82
N ASP A 162 -18.70 1.84 -30.39
CA ASP A 162 -19.37 2.90 -31.16
C ASP A 162 -18.36 3.78 -31.96
N TYR A 163 -17.08 3.39 -31.97
CA TYR A 163 -15.99 4.17 -32.60
C TYR A 163 -16.27 4.51 -34.06
N GLU A 164 -16.67 3.52 -34.85
CA GLU A 164 -16.92 3.72 -36.27
C GLU A 164 -18.07 4.74 -36.53
N SER A 165 -19.08 4.77 -35.68
CA SER A 165 -20.20 5.69 -35.82
C SER A 165 -19.86 7.13 -35.45
N VAL A 166 -18.87 7.32 -34.58
CA VAL A 166 -18.42 8.63 -34.08
C VAL A 166 -17.43 9.28 -35.07
N SER A 167 -16.56 8.48 -35.69
CA SER A 167 -15.52 8.99 -36.60
C SER A 167 -16.07 9.67 -37.89
N TYR A 168 -17.32 9.43 -38.26
CA TYR A 168 -17.93 10.02 -39.43
C TYR A 168 -18.68 11.35 -39.22
N GLY A 169 -18.84 11.83 -37.97
CA GLY A 169 -19.77 12.95 -37.70
C GLY A 169 -19.24 14.11 -36.85
N THR A 170 -18.18 13.95 -36.09
CA THR A 170 -17.69 14.99 -35.17
C THR A 170 -16.16 15.01 -35.13
N SER A 171 -15.58 16.20 -35.00
CA SER A 171 -14.15 16.31 -34.70
C SER A 171 -13.88 15.65 -33.33
N LEU A 172 -13.07 14.60 -33.30
CA LEU A 172 -12.71 13.84 -32.09
C LEU A 172 -12.07 14.71 -31.00
N PHE A 173 -11.69 15.95 -31.34
CA PHE A 173 -10.96 16.86 -30.47
C PHE A 173 -11.82 18.00 -29.91
N ASP A 174 -13.01 18.24 -30.49
CA ASP A 174 -13.85 19.36 -30.10
C ASP A 174 -14.74 19.10 -28.88
N GLU A 175 -14.91 17.83 -28.46
CA GLU A 175 -15.84 17.43 -27.40
C GLU A 175 -15.17 16.72 -26.22
N ASN A 176 -13.84 16.73 -26.04
CA ASN A 176 -13.13 15.97 -25.01
C ASN A 176 -13.56 14.48 -24.96
N ILE A 177 -13.65 13.85 -26.14
CA ILE A 177 -14.12 12.47 -26.27
C ILE A 177 -13.07 11.48 -25.76
N VAL A 178 -13.54 10.50 -25.01
CA VAL A 178 -12.74 9.34 -24.55
C VAL A 178 -13.50 8.06 -24.88
N PHE A 179 -12.83 7.14 -25.56
CA PHE A 179 -13.38 5.82 -25.84
C PHE A 179 -13.05 4.87 -24.69
N ILE A 180 -14.08 4.28 -24.09
CA ILE A 180 -13.93 3.34 -22.99
C ILE A 180 -14.29 1.92 -23.42
N GLY A 181 -13.46 0.95 -23.02
CA GLY A 181 -13.70 -0.44 -23.36
C GLY A 181 -13.05 -1.41 -22.37
N ARG A 182 -13.35 -2.69 -22.55
CA ARG A 182 -12.72 -3.77 -21.79
C ARG A 182 -11.50 -4.29 -22.54
N SER A 183 -10.35 -4.34 -21.86
CA SER A 183 -9.09 -4.84 -22.44
C SER A 183 -9.14 -6.32 -22.80
N ASP A 184 -9.93 -7.14 -22.08
CA ASP A 184 -10.06 -8.58 -22.31
C ASP A 184 -10.93 -8.94 -23.53
N LEU A 185 -11.65 -7.96 -24.10
CA LEU A 185 -12.44 -8.15 -25.32
C LEU A 185 -11.66 -7.89 -26.61
N LEU A 186 -10.49 -7.25 -26.56
CA LEU A 186 -9.65 -7.02 -27.72
C LEU A 186 -9.10 -8.33 -28.27
N ASP A 187 -9.28 -8.56 -29.58
CA ASP A 187 -8.84 -9.77 -30.29
C ASP A 187 -8.53 -9.44 -31.76
N THR A 188 -8.05 -10.40 -32.52
CA THR A 188 -7.79 -10.32 -33.98
C THR A 188 -8.99 -10.67 -34.82
N SER A 189 -10.00 -11.32 -34.27
CA SER A 189 -11.17 -11.79 -35.02
C SER A 189 -12.48 -11.40 -34.34
N GLU A 190 -13.49 -11.10 -35.15
CA GLU A 190 -14.87 -10.89 -34.75
C GLU A 190 -15.59 -12.23 -34.43
N ASN A 191 -14.90 -13.37 -34.52
CA ASN A 191 -15.51 -14.66 -34.37
C ASN A 191 -16.10 -14.85 -32.98
N VAL A 192 -17.39 -14.79 -32.96
CA VAL A 192 -18.24 -15.21 -31.83
C VAL A 192 -18.10 -16.72 -31.68
N GLY A 193 -17.24 -17.17 -30.78
CA GLY A 193 -17.31 -18.54 -30.30
C GLY A 193 -18.71 -18.77 -29.75
N LYS A 194 -19.35 -19.86 -30.11
CA LYS A 194 -20.75 -20.20 -29.78
C LYS A 194 -21.10 -20.15 -28.29
N ASP A 195 -20.09 -19.98 -27.40
CA ASP A 195 -20.24 -20.00 -25.94
C ASP A 195 -19.89 -18.69 -25.19
N SER A 196 -19.45 -17.62 -25.87
CA SER A 196 -19.10 -16.38 -25.15
C SER A 196 -20.24 -15.37 -25.22
N ARG A 197 -20.83 -15.04 -24.07
CA ARG A 197 -21.86 -13.99 -23.91
C ARG A 197 -21.36 -12.55 -24.20
N ALA A 198 -20.07 -12.37 -24.41
CA ALA A 198 -19.45 -11.07 -24.69
C ALA A 198 -18.88 -11.03 -26.11
N LYS A 199 -19.34 -10.07 -26.93
CA LYS A 199 -18.87 -9.84 -28.29
C LYS A 199 -17.42 -9.33 -28.23
N ARG A 200 -16.49 -10.03 -28.90
CA ARG A 200 -15.10 -9.59 -29.04
C ARG A 200 -14.98 -8.40 -29.99
N LEU A 201 -13.98 -7.57 -29.78
CA LEU A 201 -13.68 -6.40 -30.58
C LEU A 201 -12.38 -6.64 -31.36
N ASN A 202 -12.46 -6.53 -32.69
CA ASN A 202 -11.25 -6.61 -33.51
C ASN A 202 -10.45 -5.31 -33.34
N TYR A 203 -9.27 -5.39 -32.69
CA TYR A 203 -8.45 -4.22 -32.43
C TYR A 203 -8.01 -3.49 -33.71
N LYS A 204 -7.93 -4.20 -34.84
CA LYS A 204 -7.57 -3.61 -36.13
C LYS A 204 -8.56 -2.55 -36.65
N ASN A 205 -9.82 -2.62 -36.22
CA ASN A 205 -10.82 -1.62 -36.54
C ASN A 205 -10.55 -0.26 -35.89
N PHE A 206 -9.65 -0.22 -34.92
CA PHE A 206 -9.25 1.01 -34.20
C PHE A 206 -7.87 1.51 -34.63
N LEU A 207 -7.17 0.82 -35.54
CA LEU A 207 -5.88 1.27 -36.08
C LEU A 207 -6.13 2.44 -37.03
N GLY A 208 -5.50 3.58 -36.76
CA GLY A 208 -5.47 4.76 -37.61
C GLY A 208 -4.04 5.16 -37.95
N ASP A 209 -3.88 6.20 -38.77
CA ASP A 209 -2.55 6.75 -39.07
C ASP A 209 -1.88 7.35 -37.82
N GLU A 210 -2.70 7.90 -36.94
CA GLU A 210 -2.26 8.41 -35.64
C GLU A 210 -2.38 7.34 -34.56
N GLY A 211 -1.34 7.24 -33.71
CA GLY A 211 -1.39 6.37 -32.53
C GLY A 211 -2.29 6.92 -31.42
N TRP A 212 -2.90 6.04 -30.67
CA TRP A 212 -3.75 6.36 -29.52
C TRP A 212 -2.97 6.73 -28.27
N ILE A 213 -3.52 7.62 -27.45
CA ILE A 213 -3.16 7.67 -26.04
C ILE A 213 -4.02 6.65 -25.31
N VAL A 214 -3.38 5.60 -24.80
CA VAL A 214 -4.04 4.49 -24.12
C VAL A 214 -3.80 4.58 -22.62
N LEU A 215 -4.86 4.70 -21.84
CA LEU A 215 -4.80 4.52 -20.39
C LEU A 215 -5.28 3.11 -20.06
N LEU A 216 -4.42 2.32 -19.43
CA LEU A 216 -4.71 0.92 -19.11
C LEU A 216 -4.77 0.75 -17.59
N ASP A 217 -5.94 0.38 -17.07
CA ASP A 217 -6.11 0.00 -15.67
C ASP A 217 -5.82 -1.48 -15.48
N GLU A 218 -5.10 -1.80 -14.41
CA GLU A 218 -4.67 -3.17 -14.09
C GLU A 218 -3.84 -3.81 -15.23
N ALA A 219 -2.86 -3.08 -15.74
CA ALA A 219 -1.95 -3.44 -16.85
C ALA A 219 -1.24 -4.80 -16.72
N HIS A 220 -1.25 -5.36 -15.54
CA HIS A 220 -0.46 -6.52 -15.16
C HIS A 220 -1.17 -7.88 -15.30
N LYS A 221 -2.37 -7.94 -15.89
CA LYS A 221 -3.03 -9.24 -16.10
C LYS A 221 -2.20 -10.09 -17.08
N GLY A 222 -1.39 -10.98 -16.51
CA GLY A 222 -0.34 -11.71 -17.19
C GLY A 222 -0.54 -13.21 -17.29
N ASP A 223 -1.36 -13.67 -18.25
CA ASP A 223 -1.28 -15.01 -18.82
C ASP A 223 -0.67 -14.93 -20.25
N SER A 224 -0.30 -16.05 -20.86
CA SER A 224 0.23 -16.08 -22.24
C SER A 224 -0.67 -15.37 -23.27
N LYS A 225 -1.98 -15.30 -23.00
CA LYS A 225 -2.95 -14.51 -23.78
C LYS A 225 -2.81 -13.00 -23.56
N ASP A 226 -2.30 -12.57 -22.42
CA ASP A 226 -2.15 -11.14 -22.13
C ASP A 226 -0.88 -10.56 -22.78
N SER A 227 0.14 -11.38 -23.07
CA SER A 227 1.28 -10.94 -23.87
C SER A 227 0.86 -10.58 -25.29
N VAL A 228 -0.09 -11.33 -25.87
CA VAL A 228 -0.67 -11.04 -27.19
C VAL A 228 -1.48 -9.73 -27.14
N ARG A 229 -2.30 -9.52 -26.09
CA ARG A 229 -3.06 -8.29 -25.92
C ARG A 229 -2.17 -7.07 -25.68
N LYS A 230 -1.09 -7.22 -24.92
CA LYS A 230 -0.07 -6.17 -24.78
C LYS A 230 0.48 -5.77 -26.17
N GLY A 231 0.62 -6.75 -27.08
CA GLY A 231 0.96 -6.51 -28.49
C GLY A 231 -0.08 -5.63 -29.18
N TYR A 232 -1.37 -5.98 -29.10
CA TYR A 232 -2.45 -5.20 -29.73
C TYR A 232 -2.53 -3.77 -29.19
N ILE A 233 -2.41 -3.60 -27.87
CA ILE A 233 -2.41 -2.28 -27.23
C ILE A 233 -1.21 -1.45 -27.70
N ARG A 234 -0.07 -2.09 -27.88
CA ARG A 234 1.14 -1.43 -28.40
C ARG A 234 0.95 -0.99 -29.85
N GLU A 235 0.41 -1.86 -30.72
CA GLU A 235 0.08 -1.50 -32.09
C GLU A 235 -0.91 -0.34 -32.17
N LEU A 236 -1.94 -0.31 -31.28
CA LEU A 236 -2.87 0.81 -31.19
C LEU A 236 -2.18 2.13 -30.81
N ALA A 237 -1.23 2.07 -29.88
CA ALA A 237 -0.46 3.25 -29.49
C ALA A 237 0.57 3.65 -30.57
N GLU A 238 1.09 2.71 -31.34
CA GLU A 238 2.01 3.01 -32.43
C GLU A 238 1.30 3.65 -33.63
N GLY A 239 0.09 3.18 -33.97
CA GLY A 239 -0.60 3.56 -35.21
C GLY A 239 0.11 3.06 -36.48
N ASN A 240 -0.45 3.33 -37.64
CA ASN A 240 0.09 2.93 -38.95
C ASN A 240 1.07 3.95 -39.55
N GLY A 241 1.11 5.18 -39.01
CA GLY A 241 1.97 6.27 -39.52
C GLY A 241 3.42 6.18 -38.99
N GLU A 242 4.38 6.66 -39.80
CA GLU A 242 5.80 6.75 -39.42
C GLU A 242 6.06 7.82 -38.35
N SER A 243 5.28 8.91 -38.38
CA SER A 243 5.33 10.01 -37.41
C SER A 243 3.99 10.13 -36.69
N ASN A 244 3.92 10.59 -35.48
CA ASN A 244 2.70 10.72 -34.66
C ASN A 244 2.30 9.47 -33.87
N LYS A 245 3.26 8.78 -33.29
CA LYS A 245 2.99 7.69 -32.34
C LYS A 245 2.25 8.20 -31.11
N GLY A 246 1.33 7.41 -30.59
CA GLY A 246 0.64 7.66 -29.34
C GLY A 246 1.46 7.23 -28.14
N PHE A 247 0.81 7.07 -26.99
CA PHE A 247 1.48 6.76 -25.74
C PHE A 247 0.63 5.86 -24.84
N ILE A 248 1.28 5.02 -24.02
CA ILE A 248 0.59 4.09 -23.12
C ILE A 248 0.87 4.49 -21.68
N PHE A 249 -0.18 4.74 -20.91
CA PHE A 249 -0.15 4.92 -19.47
C PHE A 249 -0.63 3.64 -18.76
N ASN A 250 0.28 2.89 -18.18
CA ASN A 250 -0.01 1.64 -17.47
C ASN A 250 -0.21 1.89 -15.97
N PHE A 251 -1.40 1.65 -15.45
CA PHE A 251 -1.70 1.77 -14.03
C PHE A 251 -1.88 0.40 -13.38
N SER A 252 -1.18 0.15 -12.28
CA SER A 252 -1.31 -1.10 -11.54
C SER A 252 -0.93 -0.96 -10.07
N ALA A 253 -1.53 -1.80 -9.23
CA ALA A 253 -1.09 -1.96 -7.84
C ALA A 253 0.08 -2.94 -7.70
N THR A 254 0.35 -3.76 -8.71
CA THR A 254 1.32 -4.85 -8.63
C THR A 254 2.05 -5.03 -9.95
N PHE A 255 3.26 -4.49 -10.05
CA PHE A 255 4.14 -4.79 -11.17
C PHE A 255 5.13 -5.91 -10.82
N SER A 256 5.37 -6.80 -11.77
CA SER A 256 6.32 -7.89 -11.66
C SER A 256 7.15 -8.07 -12.94
N ASP A 257 6.72 -7.47 -14.04
CA ASP A 257 7.39 -7.49 -15.33
C ASP A 257 8.53 -6.46 -15.34
N ASN A 258 9.70 -6.85 -15.85
CA ASN A 258 10.86 -5.99 -15.93
C ASN A 258 10.60 -4.75 -16.82
N PHE A 259 9.83 -4.90 -17.89
CA PHE A 259 9.42 -3.79 -18.75
C PHE A 259 8.63 -2.74 -17.95
N ASP A 260 7.58 -3.15 -17.23
CA ASP A 260 6.74 -2.25 -16.44
C ASP A 260 7.53 -1.57 -15.29
N LEU A 261 8.56 -2.25 -14.74
CA LEU A 261 9.42 -1.69 -13.72
C LEU A 261 10.39 -0.64 -14.29
N GLN A 262 11.05 -0.93 -15.43
CA GLN A 262 11.98 0.02 -16.06
C GLN A 262 11.26 1.26 -16.61
N THR A 263 10.02 1.11 -17.11
CA THR A 263 9.17 2.22 -17.57
C THR A 263 8.37 2.87 -16.45
N CYS A 264 8.60 2.52 -15.19
CA CYS A 264 7.87 3.10 -14.07
C CYS A 264 8.23 4.57 -13.86
N ALA A 265 7.30 5.47 -14.17
CA ALA A 265 7.42 6.90 -14.00
C ALA A 265 7.11 7.34 -12.56
N PHE A 266 6.23 6.61 -11.88
CA PHE A 266 5.79 6.94 -10.54
C PHE A 266 5.53 5.69 -9.72
N ASN A 267 6.17 5.61 -8.53
CA ASN A 267 5.99 4.52 -7.61
C ASN A 267 5.39 4.99 -6.29
N TYR A 268 4.15 4.60 -6.07
CA TYR A 268 3.40 4.78 -4.83
C TYR A 268 2.74 3.44 -4.45
N ASN A 269 3.57 2.43 -4.25
CA ASN A 269 3.17 1.07 -3.92
C ASN A 269 2.53 0.99 -2.51
N LEU A 270 2.11 -0.22 -2.10
CA LEU A 270 1.47 -0.45 -0.82
C LEU A 270 2.34 -0.04 0.38
N GLU A 271 3.66 -0.20 0.28
CA GLU A 271 4.60 0.21 1.32
C GLU A 271 4.57 1.73 1.51
N LYS A 272 4.81 2.51 0.44
CA LYS A 272 4.79 3.98 0.50
C LYS A 272 3.44 4.53 0.95
N PHE A 273 2.35 3.93 0.44
CA PHE A 273 1.00 4.26 0.85
C PHE A 273 0.82 4.07 2.35
N ASN A 274 1.31 2.96 2.88
CA ASN A 274 1.20 2.64 4.30
C ASN A 274 2.10 3.53 5.17
N LEU A 275 3.37 3.74 4.78
CA LEU A 275 4.30 4.59 5.51
C LEU A 275 3.83 6.05 5.62
N GLN A 276 3.10 6.55 4.62
CA GLN A 276 2.49 7.88 4.67
C GLN A 276 1.19 7.95 5.48
N GLY A 277 0.87 6.90 6.21
CA GLY A 277 -0.28 6.85 7.11
C GLY A 277 -1.60 6.47 6.46
N TYR A 278 -1.62 6.17 5.16
CA TYR A 278 -2.83 5.72 4.49
C TYR A 278 -3.10 4.24 4.71
N GLY A 279 -4.37 3.92 4.92
CA GLY A 279 -4.79 2.56 5.19
C GLY A 279 -4.36 2.04 6.57
N LYS A 280 -4.78 0.82 6.91
CA LYS A 280 -4.38 0.14 8.15
C LYS A 280 -2.91 -0.28 8.10
N ASN A 281 -2.26 -0.31 9.25
CA ASN A 281 -0.97 -1.00 9.39
C ASN A 281 -1.13 -2.48 9.02
N ILE A 282 -0.03 -3.14 8.69
CA ILE A 282 -0.05 -4.56 8.35
C ILE A 282 0.80 -5.32 9.39
N ALA A 283 0.20 -6.30 10.03
CA ALA A 283 0.87 -7.21 10.94
C ALA A 283 0.74 -8.65 10.44
N VAL A 284 1.85 -9.30 10.15
CA VAL A 284 1.85 -10.72 9.79
C VAL A 284 2.15 -11.53 11.05
N LEU A 285 1.14 -12.26 11.52
CA LEU A 285 1.27 -13.07 12.72
C LEU A 285 2.10 -14.34 12.41
N ASP A 286 2.97 -14.72 13.34
CA ASP A 286 3.78 -15.94 13.20
C ASP A 286 2.98 -17.23 13.43
N SER A 287 1.65 -17.12 13.52
CA SER A 287 0.77 -18.26 13.59
C SER A 287 0.77 -19.03 12.27
N ASP A 288 1.41 -20.18 12.27
CA ASP A 288 1.48 -21.04 11.09
C ASP A 288 0.19 -21.84 10.94
N LEU A 289 -0.59 -21.55 9.88
CA LEU A 289 -1.79 -22.30 9.54
C LEU A 289 -1.49 -23.60 8.75
N LYS A 290 -0.30 -24.19 8.86
CA LYS A 290 0.10 -25.42 8.13
C LYS A 290 -0.84 -26.59 8.38
N SER A 291 -1.45 -26.63 9.56
CA SER A 291 -2.45 -27.63 9.93
C SER A 291 -3.62 -27.74 8.93
N PHE A 292 -3.99 -26.65 8.24
CA PHE A 292 -5.08 -26.68 7.24
C PHE A 292 -4.74 -27.41 5.94
N ARG A 293 -3.62 -28.12 5.89
CA ARG A 293 -3.27 -29.07 4.82
C ARG A 293 -3.53 -30.52 5.20
N ASP A 294 -3.81 -30.78 6.45
CA ASP A 294 -3.93 -32.12 7.01
C ASP A 294 -5.21 -32.26 7.84
N LYS A 295 -6.04 -33.21 7.47
CA LYS A 295 -7.30 -33.47 8.18
C LYS A 295 -7.10 -34.04 9.58
N GLU A 296 -5.98 -34.71 9.83
CA GLU A 296 -5.68 -35.31 11.14
C GLU A 296 -5.29 -34.28 12.20
N LYS A 297 -5.02 -33.03 11.79
CA LYS A 297 -4.59 -31.94 12.65
C LYS A 297 -5.72 -31.03 13.13
N ASN A 298 -6.89 -31.58 13.39
CA ASN A 298 -8.09 -30.82 13.75
C ASN A 298 -7.89 -29.93 15.00
N GLU A 299 -7.22 -30.41 16.04
CA GLU A 299 -6.96 -29.62 17.25
C GLU A 299 -6.08 -28.40 16.96
N GLU A 300 -5.01 -28.53 16.17
CA GLU A 300 -4.18 -27.40 15.77
C GLU A 300 -4.98 -26.37 14.98
N GLN A 301 -5.91 -26.80 14.12
CA GLN A 301 -6.79 -25.94 13.33
C GLN A 301 -7.73 -25.16 14.23
N ILE A 302 -8.34 -25.80 15.21
CA ILE A 302 -9.24 -25.17 16.19
C ILE A 302 -8.50 -24.11 16.99
N VAL A 303 -7.30 -24.42 17.51
CA VAL A 303 -6.47 -23.49 18.27
C VAL A 303 -6.18 -22.24 17.46
N LYS A 304 -5.78 -22.39 16.19
CA LYS A 304 -5.44 -21.26 15.32
C LYS A 304 -6.65 -20.38 14.98
N ILE A 305 -7.82 -20.96 14.81
CA ILE A 305 -9.04 -20.19 14.62
C ILE A 305 -9.45 -19.48 15.91
N LEU A 306 -9.33 -20.12 17.06
CA LEU A 306 -9.60 -19.51 18.37
C LEU A 306 -8.69 -18.31 18.62
N GLU A 307 -7.37 -18.40 18.33
CA GLU A 307 -6.46 -17.26 18.40
C GLU A 307 -6.97 -16.10 17.54
N SER A 308 -7.43 -16.38 16.30
CA SER A 308 -7.98 -15.36 15.42
C SER A 308 -9.27 -14.74 15.95
N PHE A 309 -10.13 -15.53 16.60
CA PHE A 309 -11.37 -15.04 17.18
C PHE A 309 -11.15 -14.22 18.45
N ILE A 310 -10.20 -14.63 19.30
CA ILE A 310 -9.80 -13.86 20.49
C ILE A 310 -9.32 -12.47 20.02
N LEU A 311 -8.41 -12.42 19.07
CA LEU A 311 -7.91 -11.17 18.51
C LEU A 311 -9.02 -10.31 17.91
N PHE A 312 -9.91 -10.92 17.12
CA PHE A 312 -11.04 -10.22 16.50
C PHE A 312 -12.01 -9.63 17.54
N CYS A 313 -12.36 -10.39 18.58
CA CYS A 313 -13.21 -9.91 19.67
C CYS A 313 -12.57 -8.77 20.44
N ALA A 314 -11.25 -8.82 20.66
CA ALA A 314 -10.51 -7.72 21.27
C ALA A 314 -10.54 -6.45 20.38
N ILE A 315 -10.34 -6.59 19.07
CA ILE A 315 -10.46 -5.47 18.12
C ILE A 315 -11.87 -4.84 18.18
N LYS A 316 -12.91 -5.67 18.19
CA LYS A 316 -14.31 -5.24 18.25
C LYS A 316 -14.58 -4.45 19.52
N LYS A 317 -14.20 -4.98 20.68
CA LYS A 317 -14.36 -4.31 21.98
C LYS A 317 -13.53 -3.03 22.08
N HIS A 318 -12.30 -3.08 21.63
CA HIS A 318 -11.43 -1.90 21.62
C HIS A 318 -12.00 -0.77 20.76
N ARG A 319 -12.57 -1.12 19.59
CA ARG A 319 -13.31 -0.17 18.75
C ARG A 319 -14.50 0.43 19.52
N GLU A 320 -15.31 -0.38 20.19
CA GLU A 320 -16.45 0.08 20.98
C GLU A 320 -16.01 1.06 22.08
N ASN A 321 -14.94 0.74 22.81
CA ASN A 321 -14.34 1.59 23.83
C ASN A 321 -13.90 2.95 23.25
N ILE A 322 -13.19 2.95 22.12
CA ILE A 322 -12.73 4.18 21.46
C ILE A 322 -13.93 4.98 20.94
N MET A 323 -14.90 4.34 20.31
CA MET A 323 -16.09 5.02 19.81
C MET A 323 -16.90 5.63 20.95
N GLN A 324 -17.11 4.92 22.05
CA GLN A 324 -17.83 5.42 23.23
C GLN A 324 -17.11 6.61 23.86
N LYS A 325 -15.78 6.55 23.96
CA LYS A 325 -14.96 7.54 24.66
C LYS A 325 -14.77 8.83 23.86
N PHE A 326 -14.67 8.73 22.53
CA PHE A 326 -14.22 9.84 21.67
C PHE A 326 -15.18 10.25 20.55
N SER A 327 -16.20 9.46 20.18
CA SER A 327 -17.07 9.81 19.03
C SER A 327 -17.86 11.10 19.24
N LYS A 328 -18.21 11.45 20.46
CA LYS A 328 -18.92 12.72 20.76
C LYS A 328 -18.06 13.95 20.47
N SER A 329 -16.75 13.86 20.72
CA SER A 329 -15.81 14.97 20.52
C SER A 329 -15.22 15.00 19.11
N LEU A 330 -14.99 13.83 18.50
CA LEU A 330 -14.22 13.71 17.25
C LEU A 330 -15.03 13.24 16.04
N LYS A 331 -16.31 12.86 16.20
CA LYS A 331 -17.15 12.30 15.12
C LYS A 331 -16.49 11.14 14.37
N LEU A 332 -15.91 10.20 15.13
CA LEU A 332 -15.26 9.03 14.57
C LEU A 332 -16.24 8.16 13.78
N ALA A 333 -15.76 7.54 12.69
CA ALA A 333 -16.55 6.75 11.75
C ALA A 333 -15.99 5.33 11.52
N TYR A 334 -15.25 4.75 12.48
CA TYR A 334 -14.73 3.39 12.36
C TYR A 334 -15.83 2.36 12.14
N HIS A 335 -15.67 1.57 11.10
CA HIS A 335 -16.58 0.47 10.78
C HIS A 335 -16.45 -0.71 11.76
N GLN A 336 -17.48 -1.55 11.85
CA GLN A 336 -17.40 -2.83 12.56
C GLN A 336 -16.32 -3.71 11.90
N PRO A 337 -15.48 -4.42 12.68
CA PRO A 337 -14.46 -5.29 12.11
C PRO A 337 -15.04 -6.48 11.35
N LEU A 338 -14.21 -7.11 10.50
CA LEU A 338 -14.55 -8.27 9.70
C LEU A 338 -13.33 -9.18 9.53
N ILE A 339 -13.55 -10.49 9.67
CA ILE A 339 -12.58 -11.52 9.28
C ILE A 339 -12.87 -11.95 7.84
N ILE A 340 -11.84 -12.08 7.01
CA ILE A 340 -11.94 -12.78 5.74
C ILE A 340 -11.03 -14.01 5.73
N ALA A 341 -11.62 -15.17 5.38
CA ALA A 341 -10.89 -16.41 5.18
C ALA A 341 -10.86 -16.74 3.69
N VAL A 342 -9.67 -16.81 3.14
CA VAL A 342 -9.43 -16.85 1.70
C VAL A 342 -8.64 -18.08 1.33
N ALA A 343 -9.16 -18.88 0.41
CA ALA A 343 -8.50 -20.09 -0.05
C ALA A 343 -8.31 -20.10 -1.58
N ASP A 344 -7.27 -20.79 -2.04
CA ASP A 344 -7.01 -20.97 -3.48
C ASP A 344 -8.08 -21.84 -4.15
N LYS A 345 -8.50 -22.93 -3.49
CA LYS A 345 -9.49 -23.88 -3.97
C LYS A 345 -10.66 -24.01 -2.99
N VAL A 346 -11.88 -24.06 -3.53
CA VAL A 346 -13.11 -24.12 -2.73
C VAL A 346 -13.87 -25.42 -2.93
N ASN A 347 -13.83 -26.01 -4.12
CA ASN A 347 -14.71 -27.10 -4.53
C ASN A 347 -14.09 -28.51 -4.41
N THR A 348 -12.81 -28.63 -4.10
CA THR A 348 -12.17 -29.95 -3.90
C THR A 348 -12.52 -30.54 -2.53
N THR A 349 -12.51 -31.86 -2.41
CA THR A 349 -12.82 -32.60 -1.15
C THR A 349 -11.85 -32.20 -0.02
N ASP A 350 -10.61 -31.86 -0.35
CA ASP A 350 -9.55 -31.52 0.60
C ASP A 350 -9.26 -30.00 0.62
N ALA A 351 -10.27 -29.19 0.30
CA ALA A 351 -10.11 -27.74 0.31
C ALA A 351 -9.90 -27.24 1.74
N GLY A 352 -8.80 -26.54 2.01
CA GLY A 352 -8.49 -25.99 3.33
C GLY A 352 -9.60 -25.07 3.89
N ILE A 353 -10.44 -24.49 3.03
CA ILE A 353 -11.62 -23.72 3.45
C ILE A 353 -12.70 -24.59 4.11
N LYS A 354 -12.80 -25.87 3.73
CA LYS A 354 -13.72 -26.82 4.36
C LYS A 354 -13.23 -27.17 5.76
N LEU A 355 -11.94 -27.45 5.92
CA LEU A 355 -11.33 -27.68 7.22
C LEU A 355 -11.49 -26.45 8.14
N TYR A 356 -11.34 -25.26 7.58
CA TYR A 356 -11.56 -24.01 8.32
C TYR A 356 -13.02 -23.90 8.79
N PHE A 357 -13.98 -24.25 7.94
CA PHE A 357 -15.39 -24.26 8.30
C PHE A 357 -15.73 -25.35 9.34
N GLU A 358 -15.20 -26.57 9.21
CA GLU A 358 -15.38 -27.68 10.16
C GLU A 358 -14.85 -27.30 11.56
N ALA A 359 -13.70 -26.65 11.62
CA ALA A 359 -13.15 -26.17 12.89
C ALA A 359 -14.04 -25.08 13.53
N ILE A 360 -14.65 -24.17 12.74
CA ILE A 360 -15.65 -23.21 13.26
C ILE A 360 -16.87 -23.95 13.84
N LEU A 361 -17.38 -24.99 13.16
CA LEU A 361 -18.48 -25.80 13.66
C LEU A 361 -18.15 -26.43 15.02
N GLN A 362 -16.95 -26.93 15.17
CA GLN A 362 -16.51 -27.59 16.40
C GLN A 362 -16.33 -26.55 17.54
N ILE A 363 -15.76 -25.39 17.27
CA ILE A 363 -15.63 -24.29 18.24
C ILE A 363 -17.02 -23.86 18.78
N LEU A 364 -18.03 -23.82 17.95
CA LEU A 364 -19.37 -23.45 18.39
C LEU A 364 -20.05 -24.53 19.22
N LYS A 365 -19.80 -25.82 18.90
CA LYS A 365 -20.39 -26.96 19.60
C LYS A 365 -19.80 -27.22 20.98
N GLU A 366 -18.49 -27.02 21.11
CA GLU A 366 -17.73 -27.39 22.32
C GLU A 366 -17.53 -26.20 23.26
N ASP A 367 -17.59 -26.47 24.55
CA ASP A 367 -17.20 -25.50 25.57
C ASP A 367 -15.73 -25.71 25.91
N ARG A 368 -14.89 -24.76 25.52
CA ARG A 368 -13.44 -24.82 25.71
C ARG A 368 -12.98 -23.68 26.59
N ASP A 369 -12.06 -23.98 27.49
CA ASP A 369 -11.33 -22.93 28.19
C ASP A 369 -10.31 -22.31 27.22
N ILE A 370 -10.47 -21.01 26.93
CA ILE A 370 -9.62 -20.27 26.02
C ILE A 370 -8.63 -19.35 26.75
N MET A 371 -8.70 -19.27 28.07
CA MET A 371 -7.80 -18.40 28.86
C MET A 371 -6.31 -18.67 28.62
N PRO A 372 -5.85 -19.94 28.54
CA PRO A 372 -4.45 -20.22 28.20
C PRO A 372 -4.03 -19.72 26.82
N LEU A 373 -4.94 -19.80 25.84
CA LEU A 373 -4.69 -19.30 24.48
C LEU A 373 -4.66 -17.77 24.46
N ALA A 374 -5.56 -17.13 25.19
CA ALA A 374 -5.60 -15.68 25.33
C ALA A 374 -4.31 -15.16 25.99
N GLN A 375 -3.83 -15.82 27.03
CA GLN A 375 -2.56 -15.48 27.68
C GLN A 375 -1.36 -15.65 26.74
N ASN A 376 -1.28 -16.75 26.00
CA ASN A 376 -0.22 -16.99 25.03
C ASN A 376 -0.23 -15.96 23.89
N LEU A 377 -1.42 -15.61 23.38
CA LEU A 377 -1.55 -14.60 22.36
C LEU A 377 -1.14 -13.20 22.85
N TYR A 378 -1.51 -12.86 24.11
CA TYR A 378 -1.07 -11.64 24.78
C TYR A 378 0.47 -11.57 24.86
N GLU A 379 1.12 -12.63 25.33
CA GLU A 379 2.58 -12.69 25.45
C GLU A 379 3.27 -12.53 24.09
N ASN A 380 2.77 -13.24 23.07
CA ASN A 380 3.30 -13.15 21.72
C ASN A 380 3.18 -11.74 21.13
N LEU A 381 2.04 -11.10 21.30
CA LEU A 381 1.81 -9.75 20.76
C LEU A 381 2.52 -8.66 21.56
N SER A 382 2.76 -8.88 22.85
CA SER A 382 3.52 -7.94 23.70
C SER A 382 5.01 -7.96 23.41
N GLN A 383 5.57 -9.14 23.08
CA GLN A 383 7.01 -9.32 22.84
C GLN A 383 7.41 -9.11 21.38
N ASN A 384 6.57 -9.56 20.45
CA ASN A 384 6.84 -9.57 19.02
C ASN A 384 5.85 -8.68 18.28
N GLN A 385 6.19 -7.41 18.17
CA GLN A 385 5.37 -6.48 17.40
C GLN A 385 5.77 -6.60 15.93
N ASN A 386 5.18 -7.57 15.24
CA ASN A 386 5.40 -7.85 13.82
C ASN A 386 4.61 -6.89 12.92
N LEU A 387 4.68 -5.59 13.21
CA LEU A 387 4.17 -4.58 12.29
C LEU A 387 5.13 -4.48 11.12
N TYR A 388 4.60 -4.68 9.91
CA TYR A 388 5.43 -4.95 8.76
C TYR A 388 6.22 -3.73 8.25
N PHE A 389 5.58 -2.58 8.08
CA PHE A 389 6.22 -1.38 7.54
C PHE A 389 6.65 -0.36 8.59
N ASP A 390 6.05 -0.30 9.74
CA ASP A 390 6.43 0.58 10.84
C ASP A 390 6.75 -0.24 12.10
N LYS A 391 8.03 -0.51 12.30
CA LYS A 391 8.54 -1.33 13.41
C LYS A 391 8.60 -0.57 14.76
N ASN A 392 8.30 0.73 14.76
CA ASN A 392 8.40 1.57 15.95
C ASN A 392 7.07 1.74 16.71
N LEU A 393 5.98 1.16 16.20
CA LEU A 393 4.68 1.25 16.82
C LEU A 393 4.47 0.07 17.78
N SER A 394 3.90 0.34 18.93
CA SER A 394 3.53 -0.68 19.94
C SER A 394 2.03 -0.71 20.15
N LEU A 395 1.46 -1.91 20.28
CA LEU A 395 0.05 -2.09 20.62
C LEU A 395 -0.24 -1.48 22.00
N ASP A 396 -1.39 -0.81 22.10
CA ASP A 396 -1.84 -0.18 23.33
C ASP A 396 -2.12 -1.23 24.42
N GLU A 397 -1.77 -0.92 25.67
CA GLU A 397 -1.93 -1.82 26.79
C GLU A 397 -3.40 -2.18 27.04
N GLU A 398 -4.33 -1.19 26.92
CA GLU A 398 -5.78 -1.42 27.00
C GLU A 398 -6.25 -2.45 25.96
N PHE A 399 -5.68 -2.44 24.74
CA PHE A 399 -5.97 -3.45 23.72
C PHE A 399 -5.42 -4.83 24.07
N LEU A 400 -4.20 -4.89 24.58
CA LEU A 400 -3.56 -6.15 24.99
C LEU A 400 -4.27 -6.79 26.18
N GLU A 401 -4.74 -6.01 27.16
CA GLU A 401 -5.56 -6.48 28.28
C GLU A 401 -6.89 -7.10 27.80
N LEU A 402 -7.52 -6.54 26.78
CA LEU A 402 -8.73 -7.11 26.19
C LEU A 402 -8.48 -8.49 25.56
N ILE A 403 -7.28 -8.75 25.07
CA ILE A 403 -6.87 -10.08 24.60
C ILE A 403 -6.68 -11.02 25.79
N GLN A 404 -5.89 -10.61 26.78
CA GLN A 404 -5.55 -11.41 27.95
C GLN A 404 -6.78 -11.84 28.75
N THR A 405 -7.76 -10.97 28.88
CA THR A 405 -8.98 -11.19 29.69
C THR A 405 -10.13 -11.83 28.91
N MET A 406 -9.91 -12.28 27.66
CA MET A 406 -10.94 -12.87 26.83
C MET A 406 -11.40 -14.24 27.35
N ASP A 407 -12.66 -14.38 27.71
CA ASP A 407 -13.26 -15.65 28.14
C ASP A 407 -14.17 -16.26 27.04
N SER A 408 -14.44 -17.55 27.16
CA SER A 408 -15.25 -18.32 26.19
C SER A 408 -16.66 -17.80 26.03
N LYS A 409 -17.29 -17.30 27.10
CA LYS A 409 -18.64 -16.76 27.06
C LYS A 409 -18.71 -15.45 26.28
N THR A 410 -17.75 -14.57 26.54
CA THR A 410 -17.61 -13.32 25.81
C THR A 410 -17.32 -13.57 24.33
N LEU A 411 -16.36 -14.47 24.02
CA LEU A 411 -16.06 -14.82 22.64
C LEU A 411 -17.27 -15.34 21.89
N ARG A 412 -18.05 -16.26 22.47
CA ARG A 412 -19.27 -16.78 21.84
C ARG A 412 -20.30 -15.70 21.56
N LYS A 413 -20.52 -14.81 22.53
CA LYS A 413 -21.47 -13.72 22.38
C LYS A 413 -21.05 -12.79 21.23
N GLU A 414 -19.79 -12.44 21.19
CA GLU A 414 -19.27 -11.45 20.22
C GLU A 414 -19.12 -12.04 18.82
N MET A 415 -18.73 -13.33 18.68
CA MET A 415 -18.53 -13.96 17.38
C MET A 415 -19.78 -14.61 16.79
N PHE A 416 -20.57 -15.30 17.64
CA PHE A 416 -21.63 -16.18 17.16
C PHE A 416 -23.03 -15.75 17.57
N TYR A 417 -23.15 -14.63 18.28
CA TYR A 417 -24.44 -14.17 18.85
C TYR A 417 -25.10 -15.23 19.74
N ALA A 418 -24.29 -16.10 20.36
CA ALA A 418 -24.76 -17.22 21.18
C ALA A 418 -24.26 -17.07 22.62
N SER A 419 -25.14 -17.38 23.59
CA SER A 419 -24.79 -17.35 25.02
C SER A 419 -24.16 -18.67 25.51
N GLN A 420 -24.34 -19.75 24.76
CA GLN A 420 -23.87 -21.11 25.07
C GLN A 420 -23.50 -21.87 23.79
N SER A 421 -22.94 -23.05 23.93
CA SER A 421 -22.69 -23.94 22.80
C SER A 421 -23.97 -24.19 21.99
N SER A 422 -23.83 -24.22 20.67
CA SER A 422 -24.94 -24.27 19.74
C SER A 422 -24.59 -25.05 18.47
N MET A 423 -25.60 -25.42 17.71
CA MET A 423 -25.47 -25.95 16.36
C MET A 423 -25.56 -24.75 15.36
N ILE A 424 -25.11 -25.00 14.15
CA ILE A 424 -25.22 -24.05 13.05
C ILE A 424 -26.39 -24.40 12.15
N GLU A 425 -27.12 -23.38 11.71
CA GLU A 425 -28.12 -23.42 10.65
C GLU A 425 -27.61 -22.73 9.40
N ALA A 426 -27.84 -23.30 8.23
CA ALA A 426 -27.52 -22.72 6.94
C ALA A 426 -28.76 -22.04 6.34
N CYS A 427 -28.68 -20.73 6.06
CA CYS A 427 -29.78 -19.96 5.49
C CYS A 427 -29.43 -19.57 4.05
N ARG A 428 -30.32 -19.90 3.11
CA ARG A 428 -30.19 -19.52 1.71
C ARG A 428 -30.68 -18.10 1.47
N ILE A 429 -30.13 -17.47 0.45
CA ILE A 429 -30.59 -16.16 0.00
C ILE A 429 -31.44 -16.37 -1.26
N LYS A 430 -32.70 -15.94 -1.23
CA LYS A 430 -33.65 -16.12 -2.34
C LYS A 430 -33.10 -15.51 -3.63
N GLY A 431 -33.06 -16.32 -4.68
CA GLY A 431 -32.56 -15.89 -6.00
C GLY A 431 -31.04 -15.76 -6.13
N ASN A 432 -30.26 -16.01 -5.07
CA ASN A 432 -28.81 -15.93 -5.11
C ASN A 432 -28.18 -17.33 -4.99
N THR A 433 -27.46 -17.75 -6.04
CA THR A 433 -26.79 -19.06 -6.10
C THR A 433 -25.31 -19.01 -5.72
N LYS A 434 -24.81 -17.86 -5.30
CA LYS A 434 -23.40 -17.63 -4.96
C LYS A 434 -23.15 -17.43 -3.48
N GLU A 435 -24.20 -17.14 -2.71
CA GLU A 435 -24.13 -16.80 -1.30
C GLU A 435 -24.97 -17.75 -0.44
N ILE A 436 -24.41 -18.11 0.71
CA ILE A 436 -25.10 -18.78 1.80
C ILE A 436 -24.59 -18.21 3.12
N VAL A 437 -25.46 -18.01 4.08
CA VAL A 437 -25.10 -17.52 5.40
C VAL A 437 -25.39 -18.56 6.48
N PHE A 438 -24.64 -18.44 7.58
CA PHE A 438 -24.74 -19.36 8.70
C PHE A 438 -24.98 -18.57 9.98
N LYS A 439 -25.89 -19.08 10.80
CA LYS A 439 -26.21 -18.55 12.11
C LYS A 439 -26.17 -19.65 13.17
N SER A 440 -25.98 -19.28 14.42
CA SER A 440 -26.21 -20.19 15.54
C SER A 440 -27.70 -20.49 15.65
N LYS A 441 -28.09 -21.71 15.94
CA LYS A 441 -29.49 -22.14 16.01
C LYS A 441 -30.37 -21.27 16.92
N ASN A 442 -29.79 -20.72 17.98
CA ASN A 442 -30.49 -19.87 18.93
C ASN A 442 -30.25 -18.35 18.68
N ALA A 443 -29.56 -17.97 17.61
CA ALA A 443 -29.31 -16.59 17.25
C ALA A 443 -30.31 -16.11 16.19
N LYS A 444 -30.64 -14.81 16.24
CA LYS A 444 -31.45 -14.18 15.19
C LYS A 444 -30.59 -13.83 13.96
N GLU A 445 -29.38 -13.38 14.20
CA GLU A 445 -28.50 -12.83 13.19
C GLU A 445 -27.46 -13.87 12.70
N PRO A 446 -27.14 -13.88 11.41
CA PRO A 446 -26.05 -14.68 10.87
C PRO A 446 -24.70 -14.05 11.20
N PHE A 447 -23.70 -14.87 11.48
CA PHE A 447 -22.34 -14.42 11.77
C PHE A 447 -21.34 -14.71 10.65
N LEU A 448 -21.65 -15.69 9.79
CA LEU A 448 -20.74 -16.13 8.73
C LEU A 448 -21.43 -16.08 7.36
N LEU A 449 -20.73 -15.54 6.39
CA LEU A 449 -21.11 -15.51 4.97
C LEU A 449 -20.11 -16.31 4.15
N LEU A 450 -20.58 -17.29 3.40
CA LEU A 450 -19.80 -17.96 2.37
C LEU A 450 -20.21 -17.42 1.00
N ASN A 451 -19.24 -16.89 0.25
CA ASN A 451 -19.43 -16.43 -1.13
C ASN A 451 -18.48 -17.15 -2.08
N ILE A 452 -19.03 -18.04 -2.89
CA ILE A 452 -18.29 -18.86 -3.85
C ILE A 452 -19.02 -18.90 -5.20
N GLY A 453 -18.39 -19.46 -6.23
CA GLY A 453 -18.95 -19.50 -7.59
C GLY A 453 -20.31 -20.19 -7.70
N SER A 454 -20.51 -21.32 -6.98
CA SER A 454 -21.79 -22.04 -6.88
C SER A 454 -21.92 -22.70 -5.51
N ILE A 455 -22.96 -22.35 -4.78
CA ILE A 455 -23.26 -22.96 -3.47
C ILE A 455 -23.96 -24.32 -3.58
N ARG A 456 -24.55 -24.65 -4.76
CA ARG A 456 -25.34 -25.89 -4.94
C ARG A 456 -24.54 -27.16 -4.69
N GLU A 457 -23.28 -27.19 -5.13
CA GLU A 457 -22.37 -28.32 -4.90
C GLU A 457 -22.00 -28.45 -3.44
N TRP A 458 -21.74 -27.31 -2.78
CA TRP A 458 -21.46 -27.23 -1.36
C TRP A 458 -22.61 -27.75 -0.52
N GLU A 459 -23.84 -27.34 -0.81
CA GLU A 459 -25.05 -27.79 -0.11
C GLU A 459 -25.27 -29.30 -0.25
N LYS A 460 -25.29 -29.79 -1.50
CA LYS A 460 -25.64 -31.17 -1.78
C LYS A 460 -24.61 -32.20 -1.32
N GLN A 461 -23.33 -31.87 -1.50
CA GLN A 461 -22.23 -32.82 -1.28
C GLN A 461 -21.55 -32.66 0.06
N TYR A 462 -21.56 -31.46 0.65
CA TYR A 462 -20.78 -31.17 1.83
C TYR A 462 -21.64 -30.86 3.07
N LEU A 463 -22.52 -29.86 3.01
CA LEU A 463 -23.31 -29.46 4.17
C LEU A 463 -24.27 -30.57 4.62
N SER A 464 -24.86 -31.30 3.66
CA SER A 464 -25.73 -32.45 3.96
C SER A 464 -25.00 -33.56 4.72
N ASN A 465 -23.72 -33.81 4.38
CA ASN A 465 -22.90 -34.83 5.07
C ASN A 465 -22.49 -34.39 6.49
N LEU A 466 -22.44 -33.08 6.77
CA LEU A 466 -22.15 -32.54 8.10
C LEU A 466 -23.39 -32.47 9.02
N GLY A 467 -24.57 -32.84 8.51
CA GLY A 467 -25.80 -32.78 9.28
C GLY A 467 -26.23 -31.36 9.67
N ILE A 468 -25.90 -30.38 8.83
CA ILE A 468 -26.28 -28.99 9.04
C ILE A 468 -27.72 -28.78 8.64
N GLU A 469 -28.53 -28.27 9.58
CA GLU A 469 -29.94 -28.00 9.34
C GLU A 469 -30.11 -26.79 8.41
N SER A 470 -31.14 -26.85 7.54
CA SER A 470 -31.54 -25.69 6.75
C SER A 470 -32.37 -24.74 7.60
N GLY A 471 -31.92 -23.51 7.73
CA GLY A 471 -32.69 -22.43 8.34
C GLY A 471 -33.70 -21.82 7.36
N GLU A 472 -34.39 -20.76 7.81
CA GLU A 472 -35.28 -19.99 6.96
C GLU A 472 -34.56 -19.25 5.84
N ASP A 473 -35.19 -19.21 4.65
CA ASP A 473 -34.63 -18.45 3.51
C ASP A 473 -34.70 -16.96 3.75
N ILE A 474 -33.57 -16.28 3.47
CA ILE A 474 -33.41 -14.82 3.65
C ILE A 474 -33.68 -14.12 2.31
N THR A 475 -34.33 -12.96 2.36
CA THR A 475 -34.69 -12.20 1.15
C THR A 475 -33.58 -11.34 0.60
N ASN A 476 -32.72 -10.77 1.47
CA ASN A 476 -31.67 -9.83 1.08
C ASN A 476 -30.27 -10.46 1.18
N GLY A 477 -29.41 -10.22 0.18
CA GLY A 477 -28.04 -10.67 0.20
C GLY A 477 -27.18 -9.81 1.13
N TYR A 478 -26.21 -10.43 1.82
CA TYR A 478 -25.30 -9.73 2.74
C TYR A 478 -24.00 -9.26 2.09
N PHE A 479 -23.63 -9.82 0.94
CA PHE A 479 -22.35 -9.48 0.31
C PHE A 479 -22.31 -8.04 -0.21
N GLN A 480 -23.40 -7.56 -0.78
CA GLN A 480 -23.49 -6.17 -1.28
C GLN A 480 -23.58 -5.19 -0.12
N ASP A 481 -24.28 -5.55 0.94
CA ASP A 481 -24.54 -4.70 2.11
C ASP A 481 -23.50 -4.91 3.23
N ILE A 482 -22.37 -5.56 2.92
CA ILE A 482 -21.35 -5.90 3.93
C ILE A 482 -20.80 -4.66 4.66
N ASN A 483 -20.78 -3.50 4.02
CA ASN A 483 -20.30 -2.24 4.60
C ASN A 483 -21.38 -1.47 5.37
N HIS A 484 -22.60 -1.94 5.36
CA HIS A 484 -23.67 -1.30 6.14
C HIS A 484 -23.34 -1.42 7.65
N SER A 485 -23.64 -0.37 8.40
CA SER A 485 -23.35 -0.32 9.84
C SER A 485 -23.99 -1.45 10.64
N ASP A 486 -25.13 -1.93 10.17
CA ASP A 486 -25.97 -2.94 10.83
C ASP A 486 -25.71 -4.35 10.31
N SER A 487 -24.74 -4.53 9.40
CA SER A 487 -24.38 -5.87 8.89
C SER A 487 -23.86 -6.76 10.01
N PRO A 488 -24.54 -7.89 10.30
CA PRO A 488 -24.19 -8.77 11.42
C PRO A 488 -23.03 -9.72 11.11
N ILE A 489 -22.58 -9.75 9.86
CA ILE A 489 -21.54 -10.67 9.42
C ILE A 489 -20.20 -10.36 10.07
N GLN A 490 -19.63 -11.33 10.77
CA GLN A 490 -18.33 -11.29 11.44
C GLN A 490 -17.23 -11.96 10.61
N ILE A 491 -17.61 -13.00 9.85
CA ILE A 491 -16.67 -13.80 9.05
C ILE A 491 -17.20 -13.88 7.62
N MET A 492 -16.33 -13.62 6.66
CA MET A 492 -16.57 -13.94 5.25
C MET A 492 -15.58 -14.99 4.76
N MET A 493 -16.10 -16.01 4.09
CA MET A 493 -15.29 -17.09 3.51
C MET A 493 -15.48 -17.12 2.00
N GLY A 494 -14.39 -17.38 1.27
CA GLY A 494 -14.45 -17.49 -0.18
C GLY A 494 -13.10 -17.64 -0.85
N SER A 495 -13.05 -17.34 -2.15
CA SER A 495 -11.82 -17.41 -2.93
C SER A 495 -11.59 -16.12 -3.72
N LYS A 496 -11.50 -16.18 -5.03
CA LYS A 496 -11.17 -15.05 -5.92
C LYS A 496 -12.07 -13.82 -5.78
N VAL A 497 -13.25 -13.94 -5.20
CA VAL A 497 -14.18 -12.82 -4.98
C VAL A 497 -13.55 -11.66 -4.18
N PHE A 498 -12.59 -11.98 -3.30
CA PHE A 498 -11.92 -10.97 -2.47
C PHE A 498 -10.81 -10.18 -3.18
N SER A 499 -10.35 -10.64 -4.32
CA SER A 499 -9.34 -9.93 -5.11
C SER A 499 -9.92 -8.96 -6.13
N GLU A 500 -11.18 -9.18 -6.59
CA GLU A 500 -11.77 -8.40 -7.67
C GLU A 500 -13.20 -7.94 -7.35
N GLY A 501 -13.47 -6.66 -7.60
CA GLY A 501 -14.82 -6.11 -7.58
C GLY A 501 -15.51 -6.07 -6.22
N TRP A 502 -14.76 -6.13 -5.13
CA TRP A 502 -15.24 -6.01 -3.76
C TRP A 502 -14.45 -4.92 -3.02
N ASP A 503 -15.10 -4.23 -2.11
CA ASP A 503 -14.53 -3.14 -1.35
C ASP A 503 -15.12 -3.09 0.06
N SER A 504 -14.26 -2.99 1.09
CA SER A 504 -14.70 -2.86 2.47
C SER A 504 -13.67 -2.17 3.36
N ASN A 505 -14.12 -1.25 4.22
CA ASN A 505 -13.31 -0.66 5.29
C ASN A 505 -13.29 -1.51 6.57
N ARG A 506 -14.07 -2.61 6.59
CA ARG A 506 -14.30 -3.44 7.78
C ARG A 506 -13.17 -4.43 8.08
N VAL A 507 -12.41 -4.88 7.06
CA VAL A 507 -11.47 -5.98 7.22
C VAL A 507 -10.36 -5.64 8.20
N ASN A 508 -10.25 -6.41 9.29
CA ASN A 508 -9.16 -6.30 10.26
C ASN A 508 -8.34 -7.59 10.38
N LEU A 509 -8.85 -8.71 9.87
CA LEU A 509 -8.13 -9.97 9.88
C LEU A 509 -8.30 -10.73 8.56
N ILE A 510 -7.19 -11.23 8.01
CA ILE A 510 -7.16 -12.07 6.83
C ILE A 510 -6.51 -13.41 7.17
N SER A 511 -7.21 -14.50 6.90
CA SER A 511 -6.67 -15.86 6.95
C SER A 511 -6.42 -16.37 5.53
N PHE A 512 -5.13 -16.44 5.11
CA PHE A 512 -4.74 -17.01 3.82
C PHE A 512 -4.53 -18.52 3.96
N ILE A 513 -5.43 -19.30 3.38
CA ILE A 513 -5.46 -20.76 3.50
C ILE A 513 -4.91 -21.38 2.20
N ASN A 514 -3.79 -22.09 2.29
CA ASN A 514 -3.13 -22.77 1.16
C ASN A 514 -2.77 -21.84 -0.02
N ILE A 515 -2.60 -20.54 0.26
CA ILE A 515 -2.15 -19.54 -0.70
C ILE A 515 -0.67 -19.24 -0.46
N GLY A 516 0.18 -19.38 -1.49
CA GLY A 516 1.61 -19.12 -1.32
C GLY A 516 2.50 -19.60 -2.46
N SER A 517 1.93 -20.01 -3.61
CA SER A 517 2.71 -20.26 -4.82
C SER A 517 3.17 -18.95 -5.49
N LYS A 518 4.20 -19.02 -6.34
CA LYS A 518 4.72 -17.85 -7.08
C LYS A 518 3.64 -17.07 -7.86
N ASN A 519 2.58 -17.75 -8.29
CA ASN A 519 1.45 -17.13 -9.00
C ASN A 519 0.43 -16.43 -8.07
N ALA A 520 0.53 -16.62 -6.77
CA ALA A 520 -0.40 -16.03 -5.80
C ALA A 520 0.00 -14.61 -5.36
N LYS A 521 1.21 -14.13 -5.70
CA LYS A 521 1.72 -12.80 -5.29
C LYS A 521 0.70 -11.69 -5.57
N LYS A 522 0.18 -11.65 -6.78
CA LYS A 522 -0.82 -10.67 -7.20
C LYS A 522 -2.10 -10.76 -6.36
N TYR A 523 -2.63 -11.97 -6.21
CA TYR A 523 -3.85 -12.23 -5.45
C TYR A 523 -3.71 -11.80 -3.99
N VAL A 524 -2.59 -12.13 -3.37
CA VAL A 524 -2.25 -11.73 -1.99
C VAL A 524 -2.21 -10.22 -1.87
N LEU A 525 -1.45 -9.54 -2.73
CA LEU A 525 -1.32 -8.07 -2.69
C LEU A 525 -2.65 -7.36 -2.97
N GLN A 526 -3.47 -7.86 -3.88
CA GLN A 526 -4.80 -7.30 -4.13
C GLN A 526 -5.72 -7.48 -2.93
N THR A 527 -5.70 -8.65 -2.29
CA THR A 527 -6.50 -8.93 -1.10
C THR A 527 -6.06 -8.07 0.07
N ILE A 528 -4.76 -7.98 0.34
CA ILE A 528 -4.19 -7.09 1.38
C ILE A 528 -4.54 -5.63 1.08
N GLY A 529 -4.34 -5.18 -0.16
CA GLY A 529 -4.64 -3.79 -0.57
C GLY A 529 -6.11 -3.40 -0.41
N ARG A 530 -7.03 -4.38 -0.42
CA ARG A 530 -8.44 -4.15 -0.06
C ARG A 530 -8.65 -4.18 1.45
N GLY A 531 -7.97 -5.07 2.16
CA GLY A 531 -8.06 -5.20 3.62
C GLY A 531 -7.48 -4.01 4.39
N VAL A 532 -6.48 -3.32 3.85
CA VAL A 532 -5.88 -2.15 4.52
C VAL A 532 -6.74 -0.90 4.49
N ARG A 533 -7.89 -0.91 3.84
CA ARG A 533 -8.76 0.27 3.79
C ARG A 533 -9.27 0.66 5.15
N ILE A 534 -9.29 1.97 5.40
CA ILE A 534 -9.68 2.56 6.67
C ILE A 534 -10.45 3.85 6.45
N GLU A 535 -11.32 4.19 7.40
CA GLU A 535 -12.06 5.43 7.41
C GLU A 535 -12.33 5.86 8.87
N PRO A 536 -11.34 6.45 9.54
CA PRO A 536 -11.51 6.91 10.92
C PRO A 536 -12.45 8.11 11.03
N PHE A 537 -12.51 8.94 9.99
CA PHE A 537 -13.51 9.99 9.78
C PHE A 537 -14.13 9.79 8.39
N LYS A 538 -15.37 10.21 8.23
CA LYS A 538 -16.04 10.12 6.92
C LYS A 538 -15.21 10.78 5.82
N GLY A 539 -14.85 10.02 4.81
CA GLY A 539 -14.03 10.46 3.68
C GLY A 539 -12.52 10.51 3.93
N VAL A 540 -12.05 10.31 5.16
CA VAL A 540 -10.61 10.34 5.48
C VAL A 540 -10.03 8.93 5.46
N ARG A 541 -8.94 8.74 4.71
CA ARG A 541 -8.28 7.44 4.48
C ARG A 541 -6.95 7.28 5.23
N LYS A 542 -6.58 8.25 6.07
CA LYS A 542 -5.38 8.23 6.92
C LYS A 542 -5.71 7.70 8.31
N ARG A 543 -4.76 7.02 8.95
CA ARG A 543 -4.82 6.64 10.36
C ARG A 543 -4.93 7.87 11.25
N LEU A 544 -5.58 7.76 12.41
CA LEU A 544 -5.81 8.91 13.32
C LEU A 544 -4.52 9.62 13.70
N GLY A 545 -3.47 8.87 14.05
CA GLY A 545 -2.17 9.44 14.36
C GLY A 545 -1.48 10.18 13.21
N GLN A 546 -2.02 10.10 11.99
CA GLN A 546 -1.50 10.74 10.78
C GLN A 546 -2.49 11.76 10.16
N CYS A 547 -3.64 11.97 10.81
CA CYS A 547 -4.65 12.92 10.33
C CYS A 547 -4.24 14.35 10.63
N GLU A 548 -4.01 15.16 9.62
CA GLU A 548 -3.61 16.56 9.73
C GLU A 548 -4.69 17.46 10.37
N ASN A 549 -5.95 17.03 10.29
CA ASN A 549 -7.10 17.73 10.87
C ASN A 549 -7.17 17.65 12.42
N LEU A 550 -6.36 16.79 13.04
CA LEU A 550 -6.24 16.70 14.48
C LEU A 550 -5.08 17.54 14.98
N ASP A 551 -5.23 18.16 16.16
CA ASP A 551 -4.11 18.78 16.81
C ASP A 551 -3.03 17.76 17.18
N TYR A 552 -1.83 18.24 17.38
CA TYR A 552 -0.66 17.41 17.61
C TYR A 552 -0.82 16.44 18.81
N ASN A 553 -1.33 16.94 19.94
CA ASN A 553 -1.46 16.13 21.17
C ASN A 553 -2.46 14.98 20.97
N LEU A 554 -3.54 15.23 20.23
CA LEU A 554 -4.51 14.20 19.89
C LEU A 554 -3.92 13.17 18.92
N ARG A 555 -3.14 13.59 17.92
CA ARG A 555 -2.46 12.66 17.00
C ARG A 555 -1.53 11.71 17.74
N GLU A 556 -0.66 12.23 18.59
CA GLU A 556 0.25 11.39 19.39
C GLU A 556 -0.50 10.45 20.32
N ARG A 557 -1.54 10.93 20.97
CA ARG A 557 -2.38 10.08 21.83
C ARG A 557 -3.02 8.93 21.08
N PHE A 558 -3.45 9.14 19.86
CA PHE A 558 -4.12 8.11 19.05
C PHE A 558 -3.14 7.23 18.29
N ARG A 559 -1.89 7.59 18.16
CA ARG A 559 -0.88 6.86 17.39
C ARG A 559 -0.80 5.38 17.80
N ASN A 560 -0.68 5.11 19.09
CA ASN A 560 -0.65 3.75 19.62
C ASN A 560 -2.05 3.28 20.04
N LYS A 561 -2.87 4.19 20.60
CA LYS A 561 -4.19 3.84 21.12
C LYS A 561 -5.14 3.30 20.07
N ALA A 562 -5.13 3.83 18.85
CA ALA A 562 -5.96 3.33 17.76
C ALA A 562 -5.35 2.14 17.02
N LEU A 563 -4.11 1.75 17.33
CA LEU A 563 -3.34 0.79 16.55
C LEU A 563 -4.04 -0.57 16.43
N GLY A 564 -4.69 -1.06 17.49
CA GLY A 564 -5.44 -2.32 17.47
C GLY A 564 -6.54 -2.36 16.41
N ILE A 565 -7.26 -1.24 16.20
CA ILE A 565 -8.30 -1.12 15.15
C ILE A 565 -7.71 -0.73 13.79
N GLU A 566 -6.62 0.00 13.78
CA GLU A 566 -5.95 0.51 12.59
C GLU A 566 -4.90 -0.45 12.04
N THR A 567 -4.96 -1.72 12.43
CA THR A 567 -4.09 -2.79 11.95
C THR A 567 -4.89 -3.86 11.23
N LEU A 568 -4.37 -4.29 10.09
CA LEU A 568 -4.76 -5.48 9.38
C LEU A 568 -3.85 -6.63 9.82
N PHE A 569 -4.41 -7.58 10.55
CA PHE A 569 -3.69 -8.78 10.99
C PHE A 569 -3.80 -9.87 9.92
N ILE A 570 -2.70 -10.49 9.59
CA ILE A 570 -2.62 -11.55 8.56
C ILE A 570 -2.13 -12.82 9.20
N MET A 571 -2.88 -13.90 9.01
CA MET A 571 -2.52 -15.28 9.32
C MET A 571 -2.43 -16.08 8.02
N ALA A 572 -1.47 -16.97 7.88
CA ALA A 572 -1.28 -17.71 6.64
C ALA A 572 -0.77 -19.14 6.87
N THR A 573 -1.14 -20.07 5.97
CA THR A 573 -0.55 -21.42 5.92
C THR A 573 0.89 -21.40 5.41
N GLN A 574 1.34 -20.30 4.84
CA GLN A 574 2.69 -20.06 4.34
C GLN A 574 3.13 -18.64 4.73
N THR A 575 3.33 -18.42 6.02
CA THR A 575 3.68 -17.10 6.58
C THR A 575 4.92 -16.50 5.92
N GLU A 576 5.98 -17.30 5.73
CA GLU A 576 7.22 -16.85 5.08
C GLU A 576 7.00 -16.44 3.61
N ALA A 577 6.07 -17.09 2.90
CA ALA A 577 5.73 -16.69 1.54
C ALA A 577 5.02 -15.32 1.50
N ILE A 578 4.15 -15.05 2.46
CA ILE A 578 3.47 -13.75 2.59
C ILE A 578 4.48 -12.67 2.98
N LYS A 579 5.33 -12.94 3.96
CA LYS A 579 6.43 -12.02 4.34
C LYS A 579 7.30 -11.69 3.13
N GLY A 580 7.76 -12.69 2.38
CA GLY A 580 8.57 -12.49 1.19
C GLY A 580 7.86 -11.74 0.05
N ILE A 581 6.52 -11.85 -0.05
CA ILE A 581 5.72 -11.05 -0.99
C ILE A 581 5.72 -9.57 -0.57
N LEU A 582 5.57 -9.28 0.72
CA LEU A 582 5.58 -7.93 1.25
C LEU A 582 6.98 -7.31 1.20
N GLU A 583 8.03 -8.04 1.61
CA GLU A 583 9.44 -7.64 1.47
C GLU A 583 9.80 -7.29 0.01
N GLY A 584 9.22 -8.00 -0.94
CA GLY A 584 9.38 -7.70 -2.35
C GLY A 584 8.73 -6.39 -2.81
N LEU A 585 8.01 -5.66 -1.94
CA LEU A 585 7.48 -4.31 -2.20
C LEU A 585 8.44 -3.23 -1.72
N GLU A 586 9.25 -3.55 -0.71
CA GLU A 586 10.27 -2.61 -0.25
C GLU A 586 11.05 -2.18 -1.48
N GLU A 587 11.02 -0.90 -1.80
CA GLU A 587 12.03 -0.33 -2.66
C GLU A 587 13.33 -0.69 -1.95
N PHE A 588 14.23 -1.37 -2.63
CA PHE A 588 15.59 -1.44 -2.16
C PHE A 588 16.02 0.00 -1.95
N ILE A 589 15.98 0.43 -0.70
CA ILE A 589 16.77 1.56 -0.28
C ILE A 589 18.16 1.07 -0.61
N GLN A 590 18.75 1.58 -1.69
CA GLN A 590 20.15 1.34 -1.93
C GLN A 590 20.81 1.78 -0.64
N SER A 591 21.19 0.84 0.20
CA SER A 591 22.06 1.15 1.31
C SER A 591 23.39 1.48 0.64
N HIS A 592 23.53 2.73 0.21
CA HIS A 592 24.82 3.23 -0.17
C HIS A 592 25.64 3.25 1.10
N PRO A 593 26.58 2.31 1.30
CA PRO A 593 27.51 2.44 2.40
C PRO A 593 28.18 3.79 2.19
N LEU A 594 28.01 4.72 3.10
CA LEU A 594 28.75 5.94 3.11
C LEU A 594 30.23 5.53 3.13
N SER A 595 30.87 5.58 1.97
CA SER A 595 32.26 5.20 1.83
C SER A 595 33.11 6.27 2.54
N GLY A 596 34.05 5.86 3.37
CA GLY A 596 34.89 6.77 4.15
C GLY A 596 34.65 6.73 5.65
N PHE A 597 33.51 6.21 6.10
CA PHE A 597 33.28 5.98 7.52
C PHE A 597 33.86 4.61 7.92
N ARG A 598 34.77 4.59 8.86
CA ARG A 598 35.32 3.35 9.42
C ARG A 598 34.85 3.23 10.88
N LYS A 599 34.42 2.06 11.25
CA LYS A 599 34.16 1.77 12.65
C LYS A 599 35.48 1.82 13.40
N SER A 600 35.61 2.73 14.38
CA SER A 600 36.79 2.76 15.23
C SER A 600 36.97 1.43 15.94
N LYS A 601 38.21 0.94 16.06
CA LYS A 601 38.53 -0.25 16.86
C LYS A 601 38.28 -0.04 18.34
N ALA A 602 38.29 1.20 18.78
CA ALA A 602 38.04 1.63 20.17
C ALA A 602 36.59 2.11 20.36
N PHE A 603 35.66 1.74 19.51
CA PHE A 603 34.28 2.20 19.55
C PHE A 603 33.64 1.89 20.92
N LYS A 604 33.49 2.91 21.71
CA LYS A 604 32.55 2.90 22.85
C LYS A 604 31.18 3.29 22.31
N PRO A 605 30.12 2.58 22.65
CA PRO A 605 28.79 2.96 22.20
C PRO A 605 28.50 4.40 22.65
N LEU A 606 28.08 5.25 21.74
CA LEU A 606 27.59 6.57 22.08
C LEU A 606 26.37 6.41 22.99
N LEU A 607 26.44 7.03 24.14
CA LEU A 607 25.36 7.03 25.09
C LEU A 607 24.41 8.16 24.72
N VAL A 608 23.22 7.83 24.26
CA VAL A 608 22.20 8.80 23.91
C VAL A 608 21.22 8.90 25.08
N PRO A 609 20.99 10.09 25.63
CA PRO A 609 20.05 10.25 26.74
C PRO A 609 18.66 9.77 26.31
N LYS A 610 18.06 8.91 27.13
CA LYS A 610 16.70 8.46 26.93
C LYS A 610 15.75 9.40 27.65
N TYR A 611 14.76 9.86 26.93
CA TYR A 611 13.76 10.74 27.49
C TYR A 611 12.74 9.98 28.34
N LYS A 612 12.36 10.53 29.49
CA LYS A 612 11.34 9.93 30.34
C LYS A 612 9.96 9.97 29.74
N ASP A 613 9.70 10.93 28.89
CA ASP A 613 8.40 11.14 28.25
C ASP A 613 8.57 11.29 26.75
N SER A 614 8.42 10.17 26.03
CA SER A 614 8.59 10.10 24.57
C SER A 614 7.58 10.94 23.79
N THR A 615 6.55 11.46 24.47
CA THR A 615 5.45 12.19 23.82
C THR A 615 5.74 13.66 23.57
N SER A 616 6.72 14.26 24.24
CA SER A 616 6.99 15.71 24.15
C SER A 616 8.04 16.10 23.11
N LEU A 617 8.78 15.13 22.56
CA LEU A 617 9.97 15.39 21.75
C LEU A 617 9.73 15.52 20.23
N GLN A 618 8.61 15.07 19.74
CA GLN A 618 8.51 14.72 18.33
C GLN A 618 8.23 15.87 17.36
N ASN A 619 7.91 17.09 17.79
CA ASN A 619 7.40 18.09 16.83
C ASN A 619 7.54 19.58 17.19
N LYS A 620 8.53 20.00 17.92
CA LYS A 620 8.86 21.43 17.93
C LYS A 620 9.91 21.70 16.86
N PRO A 621 9.66 22.54 15.86
CA PRO A 621 10.71 22.94 14.95
C PRO A 621 11.79 23.67 15.76
N TYR A 622 12.94 23.05 15.85
CA TYR A 622 14.08 23.64 16.50
C TYR A 622 14.88 24.46 15.46
N ILE A 623 15.14 25.70 15.78
CA ILE A 623 16.02 26.55 15.00
C ILE A 623 17.37 26.57 15.73
N LEU A 624 18.38 25.90 15.16
CA LEU A 624 19.73 25.89 15.70
C LEU A 624 20.23 27.34 15.80
N SER A 625 20.47 27.80 17.01
CA SER A 625 21.15 29.06 17.22
C SER A 625 22.67 28.84 17.13
N HIS A 626 23.44 29.91 16.90
CA HIS A 626 24.89 29.81 16.87
C HIS A 626 25.47 29.26 18.19
N CYS A 627 24.85 29.62 19.32
CA CYS A 627 25.26 29.14 20.65
C CYS A 627 25.04 27.64 20.80
N ASP A 628 23.92 27.11 20.30
CA ASP A 628 23.61 25.65 20.37
C ASP A 628 24.59 24.86 19.52
N PHE A 629 25.04 25.43 18.44
CA PHE A 629 26.02 24.79 17.57
C PHE A 629 27.41 24.72 18.23
N GLU A 630 27.88 25.77 18.87
CA GLU A 630 29.15 25.77 19.61
C GLU A 630 29.11 24.84 20.82
N GLU A 631 27.97 24.77 21.50
CA GLU A 631 27.76 23.82 22.59
C GLU A 631 27.80 22.35 22.10
N LEU A 632 27.18 22.09 20.94
CA LEU A 632 27.23 20.79 20.29
C LEU A 632 28.63 20.42 19.84
N LYS A 633 29.35 21.35 19.23
CA LYS A 633 30.73 21.15 18.80
C LYS A 633 31.61 20.83 20.00
N SER A 634 31.50 21.61 21.08
CA SER A 634 32.21 21.38 22.32
C SER A 634 31.88 20.01 22.95
N TYR A 635 30.61 19.61 22.87
CA TYR A 635 30.15 18.33 23.33
C TYR A 635 30.74 17.18 22.52
N ILE A 636 30.71 17.25 21.19
CA ILE A 636 31.30 16.23 20.30
C ILE A 636 32.81 16.15 20.50
N GLU A 637 33.49 17.25 20.64
CA GLU A 637 34.93 17.34 20.89
C GLU A 637 35.31 16.83 22.29
N SER A 638 34.38 16.72 23.24
CA SER A 638 34.61 16.13 24.57
C SER A 638 34.75 14.62 24.58
N PHE A 639 34.41 13.95 23.51
CA PHE A 639 34.64 12.52 23.36
C PHE A 639 36.06 12.27 22.82
N ASP A 640 36.84 11.44 23.50
CA ASP A 640 38.17 11.04 23.05
C ASP A 640 38.20 10.21 21.77
N GLU A 641 37.02 9.83 21.27
CA GLU A 641 36.82 8.97 20.12
C GLU A 641 35.90 9.66 19.12
N ASP A 642 36.14 9.43 17.86
CA ASP A 642 35.32 9.96 16.78
C ASP A 642 34.01 9.20 16.69
N VAL A 643 32.92 9.94 16.75
CA VAL A 643 31.58 9.39 16.84
C VAL A 643 30.70 10.02 15.78
N LEU A 644 30.07 9.17 14.97
CA LEU A 644 28.94 9.58 14.14
C LEU A 644 27.66 9.49 14.97
N LEU A 645 27.06 10.60 15.26
CA LEU A 645 25.84 10.67 16.04
C LEU A 645 24.64 10.36 15.17
N LEU A 646 24.05 9.19 15.33
CA LEU A 646 22.85 8.78 14.66
C LEU A 646 21.82 8.35 15.72
N SER A 647 20.65 8.95 15.76
CA SER A 647 19.58 8.58 16.70
C SER A 647 18.42 7.92 15.96
N GLU A 648 17.90 6.82 16.48
CA GLU A 648 16.71 6.13 15.95
C GLU A 648 15.45 7.01 15.95
N ASN A 649 15.41 7.98 16.85
CA ASN A 649 14.27 8.87 17.03
C ASN A 649 14.29 10.07 16.07
N ILE A 650 15.38 10.27 15.35
CA ILE A 650 15.48 11.33 14.37
C ILE A 650 15.00 10.83 13.03
N ARG A 651 13.81 11.24 12.67
CA ARG A 651 13.30 11.05 11.32
C ARG A 651 13.90 12.12 10.43
N ALA A 652 14.89 11.77 9.62
CA ALA A 652 15.46 12.70 8.62
C ALA A 652 14.37 13.31 7.70
N LYS A 653 13.22 12.64 7.62
CA LYS A 653 12.03 13.10 6.91
C LYS A 653 11.29 14.24 7.60
N ASP A 654 11.35 14.32 8.94
CA ASP A 654 10.67 15.36 9.72
C ASP A 654 11.53 16.64 9.83
N LEU A 655 12.83 16.50 9.60
CA LEU A 655 13.76 17.64 9.54
C LEU A 655 13.71 18.42 8.22
N GLY A 656 13.07 17.87 7.24
CA GLY A 656 12.65 18.46 5.98
C GLY A 656 13.72 19.23 5.20
N TYR A 657 13.62 19.20 3.89
CA TYR A 657 14.40 19.95 2.93
C TYR A 657 14.53 21.46 3.29
N ASN A 658 13.48 22.07 3.86
CA ASN A 658 13.47 23.47 4.28
C ASN A 658 14.46 23.80 5.43
N THR A 659 14.69 22.85 6.34
CA THR A 659 15.67 23.04 7.42
C THR A 659 17.09 22.92 6.89
N LEU A 660 17.34 21.97 6.01
CA LEU A 660 18.62 21.85 5.29
C LEU A 660 18.92 23.09 4.46
N CYS A 661 17.95 23.67 3.77
CA CYS A 661 18.11 24.91 3.02
C CYS A 661 18.44 26.10 3.93
N LYS A 662 17.79 26.22 5.09
CA LYS A 662 18.08 27.32 6.05
C LYS A 662 19.46 27.21 6.67
N VAL A 663 19.94 26.01 6.96
CA VAL A 663 21.32 25.76 7.40
C VAL A 663 22.28 26.10 6.29
N LYS A 664 21.98 25.72 5.05
CA LYS A 664 22.78 26.02 3.85
C LYS A 664 22.89 27.52 3.61
N GLU A 665 21.80 28.29 3.71
CA GLU A 665 21.79 29.75 3.61
C GLU A 665 22.61 30.41 4.71
N LYS A 666 22.52 29.94 5.96
CA LYS A 666 23.33 30.46 7.06
C LYS A 666 24.83 30.22 6.85
N MET A 667 25.19 29.06 6.30
CA MET A 667 26.58 28.70 6.02
C MET A 667 27.14 29.48 4.79
N ALA A 668 26.33 29.72 3.77
CA ALA A 668 26.70 30.49 2.59
C ALA A 668 26.95 31.99 2.92
N ASN A 669 26.31 32.49 3.98
CA ASN A 669 26.42 33.88 4.42
C ASN A 669 27.58 34.16 5.42
N GLY A 670 28.62 33.32 5.47
CA GLY A 670 29.86 33.55 6.22
C GLY A 670 30.01 32.79 7.53
N GLY A 671 29.19 31.75 7.71
CA GLY A 671 29.43 30.79 8.81
C GLY A 671 30.68 29.94 8.54
N GLU A 672 31.59 29.90 9.49
CA GLU A 672 32.79 29.06 9.42
C GLU A 672 32.40 27.59 9.13
N THR A 673 33.14 26.93 8.27
CA THR A 673 33.11 25.50 8.04
C THR A 673 33.44 24.78 9.35
N GLN A 674 32.50 24.10 9.91
CA GLN A 674 32.67 23.50 11.21
C GLN A 674 33.06 22.03 11.06
N ALA A 675 34.06 21.64 11.82
CA ALA A 675 34.65 20.34 11.80
C ALA A 675 33.91 19.42 12.76
N ILE A 676 33.41 18.32 12.27
CA ILE A 676 32.85 17.21 13.12
C ILE A 676 33.89 16.10 13.13
N LYS A 677 34.27 15.64 14.30
CA LYS A 677 35.13 14.48 14.43
C LYS A 677 34.39 13.20 14.06
N ILE A 678 34.92 12.48 13.08
CA ILE A 678 34.43 11.17 12.68
C ILE A 678 35.64 10.22 12.57
N ASP A 679 35.67 9.14 13.34
CA ASP A 679 36.71 8.10 13.30
C ASP A 679 38.16 8.60 13.46
N GLY A 680 38.48 9.50 14.38
CA GLY A 680 39.81 10.03 14.64
C GLY A 680 40.23 11.20 13.78
N ASP A 681 39.47 11.48 12.78
CA ASP A 681 39.74 12.49 11.81
C ASP A 681 38.76 13.65 11.90
N ILE A 682 39.27 14.87 11.97
CA ILE A 682 38.43 16.06 11.84
C ILE A 682 38.02 16.15 10.38
N GLN A 683 36.79 15.80 10.10
CA GLN A 683 36.23 15.93 8.76
C GLN A 683 35.35 17.16 8.72
N THR A 684 35.65 18.04 7.78
CA THR A 684 34.73 19.11 7.39
C THR A 684 33.61 18.47 6.59
N LEU A 685 32.65 17.91 7.27
CA LEU A 685 31.37 17.70 6.61
C LEU A 685 30.81 19.10 6.32
N LYS A 686 30.35 19.36 5.09
CA LYS A 686 29.37 20.41 4.94
C LYS A 686 28.32 20.09 5.97
N ALA A 687 28.25 20.89 6.99
CA ALA A 687 27.55 20.59 8.23
C ALA A 687 26.05 20.35 8.05
N GLU A 688 25.55 20.57 6.85
CA GLU A 688 24.16 20.47 6.45
C GLU A 688 23.51 19.13 6.84
N ASN A 689 24.17 18.01 6.59
CA ASN A 689 23.58 16.69 6.85
C ASN A 689 23.81 16.20 8.27
N ALA A 690 24.97 16.47 8.84
CA ALA A 690 25.25 16.15 10.22
C ALA A 690 24.42 17.06 11.16
N LEU A 691 24.29 18.34 10.83
CA LEU A 691 23.49 19.29 11.59
C LEU A 691 21.99 18.96 11.57
N SER A 692 21.44 18.48 10.48
CA SER A 692 20.03 18.08 10.45
C SER A 692 19.74 16.88 11.37
N VAL A 693 20.69 15.95 11.48
CA VAL A 693 20.63 14.84 12.42
C VAL A 693 20.77 15.34 13.86
N LEU A 694 21.65 16.28 14.07
CA LEU A 694 21.94 16.86 15.38
C LEU A 694 20.87 17.87 15.83
N GLU A 695 20.21 18.56 14.90
CA GLU A 695 19.07 19.42 15.18
C GLU A 695 17.91 18.66 15.82
N GLY A 696 17.65 17.43 15.39
CA GLY A 696 16.69 16.54 16.06
C GLY A 696 17.12 16.19 17.49
N PHE A 697 18.41 16.01 17.72
CA PHE A 697 18.95 15.77 19.05
C PHE A 697 18.78 16.99 19.98
N PHE A 698 19.01 18.19 19.48
CA PHE A 698 18.83 19.43 20.25
C PHE A 698 17.38 19.86 20.42
N ASN A 699 16.49 19.47 19.51
CA ASN A 699 15.05 19.56 19.73
C ASN A 699 14.61 18.76 20.97
N ALA A 700 15.36 17.74 21.31
CA ALA A 700 15.18 16.98 22.52
C ALA A 700 15.71 17.69 23.78
N LYS A 701 16.51 18.74 23.63
CA LYS A 701 17.06 19.55 24.72
C LYS A 701 16.06 20.63 25.17
N SER A 702 14.79 20.28 25.31
CA SER A 702 13.82 21.15 25.97
C SER A 702 14.13 21.21 27.48
N LYS A 703 13.46 22.10 28.19
CA LYS A 703 13.64 22.35 29.64
C LYS A 703 13.51 21.07 30.53
N GLU A 704 13.12 19.97 29.95
CA GLU A 704 12.92 18.66 30.60
C GLU A 704 14.12 17.72 30.48
N PHE A 705 15.18 18.13 29.79
CA PHE A 705 16.39 17.34 29.61
C PHE A 705 17.21 17.34 30.91
N GLU A 706 17.37 16.18 31.52
CA GLU A 706 18.26 16.00 32.66
C GLU A 706 19.72 16.09 32.20
N ARG A 707 20.61 16.59 33.07
CA ARG A 707 22.03 16.67 32.73
C ARG A 707 22.58 15.28 32.49
N PHE A 708 23.50 15.16 31.55
CA PHE A 708 24.12 13.89 31.16
C PHE A 708 24.66 13.07 32.34
N ALA A 709 25.26 13.75 33.31
CA ALA A 709 25.78 13.11 34.51
C ALA A 709 24.72 12.51 35.45
N GLU A 710 23.45 12.88 35.26
CA GLU A 710 22.34 12.46 36.12
C GLU A 710 21.53 11.30 35.50
N ILE A 711 21.82 10.92 34.26
CA ILE A 711 21.03 9.94 33.50
C ILE A 711 21.78 8.69 33.05
N ASP A 712 22.89 8.37 33.71
CA ASP A 712 23.69 7.18 33.40
C ASP A 712 22.88 5.86 33.29
N ASN A 713 21.79 5.75 34.06
CA ASN A 713 20.89 4.59 34.01
C ASN A 713 19.83 4.68 32.90
N GLU A 714 19.68 5.82 32.26
CA GLU A 714 18.67 6.07 31.22
C GLU A 714 19.29 6.24 29.83
N ILE A 715 20.56 5.95 29.68
CA ILE A 715 21.30 6.08 28.43
C ILE A 715 21.06 4.86 27.55
N CYS A 716 20.57 5.10 26.36
CA CYS A 716 20.41 4.05 25.36
C CYS A 716 21.68 3.87 24.53
N HIS A 717 22.07 2.62 24.33
CA HIS A 717 23.13 2.32 23.37
C HIS A 717 22.66 2.65 21.95
N PHE A 718 23.60 3.13 21.18
CA PHE A 718 23.41 3.48 19.79
C PHE A 718 22.97 2.27 18.99
N LYS A 719 21.86 2.39 18.28
CA LYS A 719 21.46 1.39 17.30
C LYS A 719 21.62 1.94 15.89
N LYS A 720 22.00 1.04 14.99
CA LYS A 720 22.07 1.35 13.57
C LYS A 720 20.69 1.84 13.11
N PHE A 721 20.62 3.05 12.57
CA PHE A 721 19.41 3.56 11.97
C PHE A 721 19.59 3.70 10.46
N SER A 722 18.51 3.59 9.73
CA SER A 722 18.47 3.87 8.29
C SER A 722 17.52 5.02 8.05
N SER A 723 17.96 6.00 7.29
CA SER A 723 17.13 7.11 6.83
C SER A 723 17.02 7.07 5.31
N THR A 724 15.85 7.39 4.80
CA THR A 724 15.63 7.51 3.36
C THR A 724 15.98 8.93 2.94
N LEU A 725 17.13 9.09 2.30
CA LEU A 725 17.55 10.33 1.66
C LEU A 725 17.31 10.23 0.15
N ASP A 726 17.11 11.36 -0.50
CA ASP A 726 17.06 11.41 -1.95
C ASP A 726 18.40 10.92 -2.52
N SER A 727 18.37 10.15 -3.62
CA SER A 727 19.57 9.59 -4.25
C SER A 727 20.58 10.66 -4.62
N ILE A 728 20.13 11.82 -5.06
CA ILE A 728 20.99 12.98 -5.38
C ILE A 728 21.76 13.45 -4.13
N ILE A 729 21.08 13.53 -2.98
CA ILE A 729 21.70 13.92 -1.72
C ILE A 729 22.73 12.88 -1.28
N VAL A 730 22.44 11.59 -1.45
CA VAL A 730 23.37 10.50 -1.13
C VAL A 730 24.59 10.52 -2.05
N GLU A 731 24.41 10.78 -3.35
CA GLU A 731 25.50 10.91 -4.31
C GLU A 731 26.38 12.13 -4.00
N GLU A 732 25.79 13.29 -3.70
CA GLU A 732 26.53 14.47 -3.29
C GLU A 732 27.30 14.25 -1.98
N MET A 733 26.69 13.54 -1.00
CA MET A 733 27.38 13.16 0.23
C MET A 733 28.58 12.24 -0.05
N ASN A 734 28.40 11.21 -0.88
CA ASN A 734 29.47 10.26 -1.24
C ASN A 734 30.58 10.96 -2.02
N ALA A 735 30.25 11.84 -2.97
CA ALA A 735 31.24 12.60 -3.73
C ALA A 735 32.10 13.48 -2.80
N LYS A 736 31.48 14.17 -1.84
CA LYS A 736 32.20 15.00 -0.87
C LYS A 736 33.02 14.23 0.15
N ILE A 737 32.50 13.11 0.63
CA ILE A 737 33.26 12.20 1.50
C ILE A 737 34.50 11.71 0.74
N LYS A 738 34.35 11.37 -0.53
CA LYS A 738 35.47 10.96 -1.39
C LYS A 738 36.51 12.06 -1.57
N GLU A 739 36.08 13.30 -1.87
CA GLU A 739 36.97 14.47 -1.94
C GLU A 739 37.76 14.66 -0.64
N ILE A 740 37.09 14.55 0.53
CA ILE A 740 37.73 14.71 1.83
C ILE A 740 38.75 13.59 2.09
N VAL A 741 38.43 12.36 1.71
CA VAL A 741 39.33 11.20 1.87
C VAL A 741 40.53 11.31 0.94
N GLU A 742 40.32 11.76 -0.31
CA GLU A 742 41.41 11.94 -1.30
C GLU A 742 42.34 13.12 -0.94
N ALA A 743 41.79 14.23 -0.41
CA ALA A 743 42.59 15.36 0.05
C ALA A 743 43.52 15.04 1.23
N LYS A 744 43.29 13.97 1.95
CA LYS A 744 44.16 13.51 3.06
C LYS A 744 45.24 12.50 2.62
N THR A 745 45.17 12.01 1.40
CA THR A 745 46.15 11.06 0.85
C THR A 745 47.26 11.79 0.07
N MET A 746 47.13 13.07 -0.15
CA MET A 746 48.18 13.98 -0.59
C MET A 746 48.84 14.70 0.61
#